data_e51e6a587dad9d792dcf75dbae2fee7d
#
_entry.id   e51e6a587dad9d792dcf75dbae2fee7d
#
_cell.length_a   1.000
_cell.length_b   1.000
_cell.length_c   1.000
_cell.angle_alpha   90.00
_cell.angle_beta   90.00
_cell.angle_gamma   90.00
#
_symmetry.space_group_name_H-M   'P 1'
#
loop_
_entity.id
_entity.type
_entity.pdbx_description
1 polymer ?
#
loop_
_entity_poly.entity_id
_entity_poly.type
_entity_poly.pdbx_seq_one_letter_code
_entity_poly.pdbx_strand_id
1 'polypeptide(L)'
;MTPELRWLSDPTVFAVNRLDAHSDHLCCRTLDEAESGLTSLRQSLDGAWRFAWSANPAARPADFWQPDADLSGFGTIRVPGHIELQGYGQLQYTNTLYPWDGRSCLRPPQVDWNDDPVGSYVKEFDLDESLRGQRVCVSFQGVEQAMYLWCNGQFVGYAEDSFTPSEFDLTPYIRDENNRLCVEVYKRSSAAWIEDQDFFRFSGIFRSVYLYAKPKVHINDIWLKADLAADNTTGLLTPLVKLDGETDGASAALVVTDPEGYAVYEGPAAGDTIEIEGIQPWSHAAPVLYHAVLTLRDADGVLQEVVPYDIGFRRFEMINGVMCLNGERVVFNGVNRHEWNADRGRAIGADDMHAAMAVFKKNNINAVRTCHYPDQSLWYDLCDRNGIYMIDETNLESHGSWQKLGAVEPSWNVPGSLPEWKDCVVDRARSMFERDKNHAAVLIWSCGNESYAGEDILAMSQFFHDHDPGRLVHYEGVFHCRAFDAISDMESRMYAKPWEIREYLESHPKKPFILCEYMHDMGNSLGGMESYVRLADEFDQYQGGFIWDYMDQALRHTDALGRSVLGYGGDFADRNTDYNFSGNGIVYADGAEKPAMQDVRYWYDTPARRAAHDARNAAAAARADRDAAKAQAARKPGTLTVTEGDGNLGVRGDGFEVLFSAGEAGPSSLTVNGSEWLWRAPRPAFWRAATDNDRGCGFPQKAAAWLAADVYLQNLGFSVLRKSADGVQVRYTYGVPTVPGAKAELTYTVEPQGTLLVEAVYHGVPGAPELPCFGVKFQTFAPVARTLWTGLSGETYPDRCKGGVFGCHEEVPHIEPALVPQDCGLHVGTRQFTLEQHNACGQTAAALTIEQADAPFAFSALPNTAQEIEAAQHITELPATGRTSVTILGAARGVGGIDSWGTDVEEPYRVSGEGEHRVAFRIVL
;
A
#
# COMPACT_ATOMS: atom_id res chain seq x y z
N MET A 1 -38.89 19.93 -9.49
CA MET A 1 -38.16 20.56 -8.36
C MET A 1 -37.09 21.46 -8.96
N THR A 2 -36.75 22.57 -8.35
CA THR A 2 -35.68 23.47 -8.82
C THR A 2 -34.42 23.19 -8.00
N PRO A 3 -33.26 22.97 -8.64
CA PRO A 3 -32.01 22.75 -7.91
C PRO A 3 -31.60 23.98 -7.10
N GLU A 4 -31.07 23.77 -5.92
CA GLU A 4 -30.66 24.85 -5.01
C GLU A 4 -29.21 24.63 -4.56
N LEU A 5 -28.34 25.63 -4.73
CA LEU A 5 -26.94 25.54 -4.29
C LEU A 5 -26.78 25.33 -2.77
N ARG A 6 -27.76 25.72 -1.97
CA ARG A 6 -27.70 25.51 -0.51
C ARG A 6 -27.63 24.04 -0.12
N TRP A 7 -28.00 23.10 -1.00
CA TRP A 7 -27.88 21.66 -0.73
C TRP A 7 -26.42 21.26 -0.47
N LEU A 8 -25.48 21.91 -1.14
CA LEU A 8 -24.04 21.67 -0.94
C LEU A 8 -23.53 21.96 0.49
N SER A 9 -24.30 22.66 1.31
CA SER A 9 -23.96 22.97 2.70
C SER A 9 -25.02 22.49 3.71
N ASP A 10 -25.82 21.50 3.30
CA ASP A 10 -26.92 20.97 4.12
C ASP A 10 -26.83 19.44 4.17
N PRO A 11 -26.24 18.84 5.22
CA PRO A 11 -26.04 17.38 5.29
C PRO A 11 -27.35 16.60 5.37
N THR A 12 -28.50 17.26 5.54
CA THR A 12 -29.81 16.61 5.48
C THR A 12 -30.31 16.43 4.04
N VAL A 13 -29.61 16.99 3.03
CA VAL A 13 -29.95 16.90 1.60
C VAL A 13 -28.79 16.27 0.84
N PHE A 14 -28.49 15.02 1.09
CA PHE A 14 -27.42 14.26 0.44
C PHE A 14 -27.85 13.55 -0.86
N ALA A 15 -29.16 13.48 -1.13
CA ALA A 15 -29.73 12.93 -2.36
C ALA A 15 -31.10 13.53 -2.69
N VAL A 16 -31.33 13.79 -3.99
CA VAL A 16 -32.64 14.23 -4.51
C VAL A 16 -32.94 13.43 -5.76
N ASN A 17 -34.06 12.72 -5.77
CA ASN A 17 -34.48 11.82 -6.86
C ASN A 17 -33.48 10.70 -7.22
N ARG A 18 -32.46 10.45 -6.40
CA ARG A 18 -31.59 9.28 -6.54
C ARG A 18 -32.41 8.02 -6.26
N LEU A 19 -32.23 6.98 -7.06
CA LEU A 19 -32.82 5.68 -6.80
C LEU A 19 -32.26 5.06 -5.51
N ASP A 20 -33.05 4.22 -4.86
CA ASP A 20 -32.61 3.44 -3.73
C ASP A 20 -31.46 2.51 -4.15
N ALA A 21 -30.48 2.33 -3.28
CA ALA A 21 -29.38 1.40 -3.48
C ALA A 21 -29.91 -0.05 -3.59
N HIS A 22 -29.27 -0.83 -4.44
CA HIS A 22 -29.61 -2.24 -4.70
C HIS A 22 -28.34 -3.03 -5.02
N SER A 23 -28.46 -4.36 -5.09
CA SER A 23 -27.36 -5.25 -5.46
C SER A 23 -26.76 -4.92 -6.82
N ASP A 24 -25.48 -5.18 -6.99
CA ASP A 24 -24.69 -4.87 -8.18
C ASP A 24 -24.90 -5.86 -9.36
N HIS A 25 -25.99 -6.62 -9.35
CA HIS A 25 -26.29 -7.67 -10.31
C HIS A 25 -26.38 -7.20 -11.77
N LEU A 26 -25.93 -8.06 -12.67
CA LEU A 26 -26.04 -7.83 -14.11
C LEU A 26 -27.42 -8.27 -14.63
N CYS A 27 -28.19 -7.31 -15.13
CA CYS A 27 -29.45 -7.59 -15.81
C CYS A 27 -29.18 -8.00 -17.27
N CYS A 28 -29.63 -9.20 -17.69
CA CYS A 28 -29.50 -9.73 -19.04
C CYS A 28 -30.88 -10.02 -19.63
N ARG A 29 -31.00 -9.92 -20.95
CA ARG A 29 -32.23 -10.21 -21.69
C ARG A 29 -32.43 -11.71 -21.96
N THR A 30 -31.30 -12.43 -22.11
CA THR A 30 -31.29 -13.83 -22.50
C THR A 30 -30.31 -14.65 -21.68
N LEU A 31 -30.42 -15.95 -21.69
CA LEU A 31 -29.45 -16.87 -21.09
C LEU A 31 -28.06 -16.76 -21.74
N ASP A 32 -28.03 -16.58 -23.08
CA ASP A 32 -26.75 -16.43 -23.80
C ASP A 32 -26.01 -15.17 -23.39
N GLU A 33 -26.71 -14.06 -23.11
CA GLU A 33 -26.13 -12.84 -22.55
C GLU A 33 -25.56 -13.11 -21.12
N ALA A 34 -26.37 -13.79 -20.30
CA ALA A 34 -25.94 -14.13 -18.95
C ALA A 34 -24.69 -15.03 -18.94
N GLU A 35 -24.61 -16.04 -19.83
CA GLU A 35 -23.44 -16.92 -19.98
C GLU A 35 -22.20 -16.17 -20.49
N SER A 36 -22.41 -15.21 -21.40
CA SER A 36 -21.28 -14.40 -21.93
C SER A 36 -20.82 -13.27 -20.99
N GLY A 37 -21.61 -12.90 -19.99
CA GLY A 37 -21.39 -11.72 -19.15
C GLY A 37 -21.55 -10.38 -19.89
N LEU A 38 -22.17 -10.38 -21.09
CA LEU A 38 -22.41 -9.21 -21.91
C LEU A 38 -23.91 -8.98 -22.05
N THR A 39 -24.38 -7.82 -21.70
CA THR A 39 -25.81 -7.47 -21.77
C THR A 39 -26.07 -6.41 -22.83
N SER A 40 -27.14 -6.61 -23.59
CA SER A 40 -27.70 -5.61 -24.51
C SER A 40 -28.53 -4.52 -23.77
N LEU A 41 -28.77 -4.69 -22.48
CA LEU A 41 -29.51 -3.74 -21.65
C LEU A 41 -28.66 -2.63 -21.05
N ARG A 42 -27.39 -2.51 -21.46
CA ARG A 42 -26.47 -1.47 -20.97
C ARG A 42 -25.79 -0.74 -22.12
N GLN A 43 -25.69 0.58 -22.02
CA GLN A 43 -24.99 1.44 -22.98
C GLN A 43 -23.98 2.31 -22.23
N SER A 44 -22.70 2.19 -22.55
CA SER A 44 -21.64 3.01 -21.93
C SER A 44 -21.74 4.45 -22.40
N LEU A 45 -21.55 5.38 -21.46
CA LEU A 45 -21.35 6.81 -21.74
C LEU A 45 -19.89 7.25 -21.49
N ASP A 46 -19.00 6.33 -21.22
CA ASP A 46 -17.57 6.63 -21.05
C ASP A 46 -16.96 7.29 -22.30
N GLY A 47 -15.77 7.83 -22.14
CA GLY A 47 -15.00 8.46 -23.23
C GLY A 47 -15.00 9.98 -23.16
N ALA A 48 -15.10 10.64 -24.31
CA ALA A 48 -15.02 12.10 -24.39
C ALA A 48 -16.35 12.78 -24.03
N TRP A 49 -16.29 13.78 -23.15
CA TRP A 49 -17.38 14.67 -22.79
C TRP A 49 -16.98 16.12 -23.08
N ARG A 50 -17.90 17.00 -23.43
CA ARG A 50 -17.64 18.44 -23.42
C ARG A 50 -17.51 18.92 -22.00
N PHE A 51 -16.62 19.88 -21.74
CA PHE A 51 -16.27 20.28 -20.39
C PHE A 51 -15.90 21.74 -20.26
N ALA A 52 -16.39 22.38 -19.20
CA ALA A 52 -15.94 23.70 -18.76
C ALA A 52 -15.60 23.65 -17.27
N TRP A 53 -14.40 24.14 -16.91
CA TRP A 53 -13.99 24.30 -15.52
C TRP A 53 -14.21 25.72 -15.03
N SER A 54 -14.64 25.86 -13.79
CA SER A 54 -14.82 27.15 -13.12
C SER A 54 -14.22 27.11 -11.71
N ALA A 55 -13.58 28.22 -11.30
CA ALA A 55 -12.91 28.30 -10.00
C ALA A 55 -13.87 28.32 -8.80
N ASN A 56 -15.14 28.67 -9.05
CA ASN A 56 -16.17 28.72 -8.02
C ASN A 56 -17.58 28.71 -8.64
N PRO A 57 -18.63 28.50 -7.84
CA PRO A 57 -20.00 28.42 -8.32
C PRO A 57 -20.49 29.70 -9.04
N ALA A 58 -19.99 30.89 -8.67
CA ALA A 58 -20.40 32.13 -9.30
C ALA A 58 -19.85 32.31 -10.72
N ALA A 59 -18.74 31.68 -11.03
CA ALA A 59 -18.06 31.75 -12.34
C ALA A 59 -18.49 30.66 -13.33
N ARG A 60 -19.34 29.71 -12.93
CA ARG A 60 -19.75 28.60 -13.78
C ARG A 60 -20.64 29.05 -14.92
N PRO A 61 -20.67 28.33 -16.06
CA PRO A 61 -21.59 28.62 -17.16
C PRO A 61 -23.03 28.57 -16.68
N ALA A 62 -23.75 29.68 -16.86
CA ALA A 62 -25.16 29.72 -16.53
C ALA A 62 -25.98 28.97 -17.57
N ASP A 63 -26.98 28.21 -17.11
CA ASP A 63 -27.98 27.53 -17.96
C ASP A 63 -27.44 26.67 -19.10
N PHE A 64 -26.19 26.15 -18.98
CA PHE A 64 -25.54 25.32 -20.02
C PHE A 64 -26.30 24.01 -20.28
N TRP A 65 -27.16 23.61 -19.38
CA TRP A 65 -28.07 22.45 -19.54
C TRP A 65 -29.23 22.68 -20.47
N GLN A 66 -29.50 23.93 -20.84
CA GLN A 66 -30.58 24.22 -21.79
C GLN A 66 -30.28 23.64 -23.18
N PRO A 67 -31.28 23.15 -23.91
CA PRO A 67 -31.09 22.52 -25.23
C PRO A 67 -30.41 23.42 -26.28
N ASP A 68 -30.60 24.75 -26.17
CA ASP A 68 -30.08 25.78 -27.07
C ASP A 68 -28.84 26.51 -26.54
N ALA A 69 -28.27 26.03 -25.42
CA ALA A 69 -27.08 26.64 -24.82
C ALA A 69 -25.88 26.59 -25.78
N ASP A 70 -25.15 27.72 -25.86
CA ASP A 70 -23.90 27.79 -26.61
C ASP A 70 -22.78 27.09 -25.84
N LEU A 71 -22.30 25.99 -26.38
CA LEU A 71 -21.17 25.20 -25.85
C LEU A 71 -19.84 25.46 -26.58
N SER A 72 -19.75 26.55 -27.38
CA SER A 72 -18.52 26.84 -28.15
C SER A 72 -17.29 27.10 -27.27
N GLY A 73 -17.54 27.55 -26.01
CA GLY A 73 -16.47 27.73 -25.00
C GLY A 73 -16.08 26.48 -24.24
N PHE A 74 -16.75 25.34 -24.46
CA PHE A 74 -16.42 24.10 -23.78
C PHE A 74 -15.26 23.39 -24.47
N GLY A 75 -14.30 22.91 -23.67
CA GLY A 75 -13.28 21.97 -24.11
C GLY A 75 -13.77 20.53 -24.09
N THR A 76 -12.85 19.60 -23.91
CA THR A 76 -13.14 18.16 -23.81
C THR A 76 -12.43 17.58 -22.61
N ILE A 77 -13.10 16.69 -21.89
CA ILE A 77 -12.54 15.91 -20.80
C ILE A 77 -12.84 14.42 -21.01
N ARG A 78 -12.00 13.55 -20.50
CA ARG A 78 -12.24 12.10 -20.51
C ARG A 78 -13.00 11.67 -19.25
N VAL A 79 -13.99 10.84 -19.40
CA VAL A 79 -14.72 10.12 -18.35
C VAL A 79 -14.56 8.61 -18.60
N PRO A 80 -14.18 7.81 -17.58
CA PRO A 80 -13.81 8.23 -16.23
C PRO A 80 -12.46 8.96 -16.18
N GLY A 81 -12.32 9.86 -15.16
CA GLY A 81 -11.08 10.56 -14.91
C GLY A 81 -11.24 11.76 -13.96
N HIS A 82 -10.18 12.07 -13.24
CA HIS A 82 -10.13 13.25 -12.36
C HIS A 82 -9.91 14.53 -13.15
N ILE A 83 -10.55 15.60 -12.72
CA ILE A 83 -10.46 16.94 -13.35
C ILE A 83 -9.02 17.44 -13.29
N GLU A 84 -8.37 17.30 -12.14
CA GLU A 84 -7.03 17.83 -11.85
C GLU A 84 -5.95 17.16 -12.69
N LEU A 85 -6.07 15.85 -12.93
CA LEU A 85 -5.12 15.09 -13.75
C LEU A 85 -5.26 15.37 -15.26
N GLN A 86 -6.32 16.08 -15.65
CA GLN A 86 -6.55 16.50 -17.03
C GLN A 86 -6.25 18.00 -17.25
N GLY A 87 -5.55 18.63 -16.30
CA GLY A 87 -4.98 19.96 -16.45
C GLY A 87 -5.86 21.11 -15.97
N TYR A 88 -6.88 20.82 -15.16
CA TYR A 88 -7.74 21.83 -14.57
C TYR A 88 -7.60 21.88 -13.04
N GLY A 89 -7.76 23.04 -12.45
CA GLY A 89 -7.70 23.22 -10.99
C GLY A 89 -6.32 22.98 -10.40
N GLN A 90 -6.28 22.53 -9.15
CA GLN A 90 -5.07 22.35 -8.36
C GLN A 90 -5.05 20.95 -7.73
N LEU A 91 -3.98 20.21 -7.97
CA LEU A 91 -3.64 19.01 -7.19
C LEU A 91 -3.27 19.43 -5.77
N GLN A 92 -3.66 18.62 -4.80
CA GLN A 92 -3.30 18.80 -3.39
C GLN A 92 -3.29 17.45 -2.69
N TYR A 93 -2.29 17.22 -1.83
CA TYR A 93 -2.23 16.08 -0.94
C TYR A 93 -2.25 16.57 0.51
N THR A 94 -3.18 16.07 1.31
CA THR A 94 -3.22 16.27 2.77
C THR A 94 -3.65 14.99 3.46
N ASN A 95 -3.06 14.70 4.62
CA ASN A 95 -3.42 13.61 5.51
C ASN A 95 -4.58 14.06 6.43
N THR A 96 -4.28 14.48 7.66
CA THR A 96 -5.29 14.77 8.69
C THR A 96 -5.94 16.14 8.57
N LEU A 97 -5.43 17.00 7.69
CA LEU A 97 -5.90 18.39 7.55
C LEU A 97 -6.94 18.49 6.43
N TYR A 98 -8.03 19.20 6.68
CA TYR A 98 -8.91 19.59 5.59
C TYR A 98 -8.16 20.44 4.56
N PRO A 99 -8.47 20.31 3.26
CA PRO A 99 -7.77 21.03 2.19
C PRO A 99 -7.75 22.56 2.35
N TRP A 100 -8.73 23.10 3.06
CA TRP A 100 -8.86 24.55 3.32
C TRP A 100 -8.27 24.98 4.65
N ASP A 101 -7.67 24.09 5.44
CA ASP A 101 -7.12 24.44 6.75
C ASP A 101 -6.02 25.51 6.63
N GLY A 102 -6.06 26.48 7.52
CA GLY A 102 -5.19 27.65 7.49
C GLY A 102 -5.50 28.69 6.38
N ARG A 103 -6.46 28.42 5.46
CA ARG A 103 -6.90 29.35 4.41
C ARG A 103 -8.27 29.93 4.67
N SER A 104 -9.22 29.08 5.04
CA SER A 104 -10.58 29.46 5.37
C SER A 104 -10.94 29.01 6.78
N CYS A 105 -11.69 29.85 7.52
CA CYS A 105 -12.17 29.50 8.85
C CYS A 105 -13.61 28.97 8.75
N LEU A 106 -13.71 27.70 8.34
CA LEU A 106 -14.99 27.01 8.18
C LEU A 106 -15.33 26.16 9.39
N ARG A 107 -16.61 25.86 9.54
CA ARG A 107 -17.15 24.87 10.46
C ARG A 107 -18.14 23.99 9.72
N PRO A 108 -18.22 22.70 10.01
CA PRO A 108 -19.21 21.83 9.37
C PRO A 108 -20.63 22.40 9.55
N PRO A 109 -21.49 22.41 8.54
CA PRO A 109 -21.28 21.94 7.16
C PRO A 109 -20.91 23.04 6.14
N GLN A 110 -20.27 24.12 6.55
CA GLN A 110 -19.98 25.30 5.70
C GLN A 110 -19.08 24.95 4.53
N VAL A 111 -19.31 25.58 3.39
CA VAL A 111 -18.49 25.54 2.17
C VAL A 111 -17.99 26.96 1.88
N ASP A 112 -16.74 27.08 1.41
CA ASP A 112 -16.21 28.36 0.93
C ASP A 112 -16.64 28.59 -0.52
N TRP A 113 -17.69 29.37 -0.71
CA TRP A 113 -18.24 29.69 -2.03
C TRP A 113 -17.27 30.41 -2.99
N ASN A 114 -16.12 30.87 -2.52
CA ASN A 114 -15.10 31.50 -3.35
C ASN A 114 -14.00 30.48 -3.76
N ASP A 115 -13.90 29.35 -3.06
CA ASP A 115 -12.94 28.29 -3.31
C ASP A 115 -13.64 26.91 -3.37
N ASP A 116 -14.61 26.80 -4.28
CA ASP A 116 -15.31 25.56 -4.60
C ASP A 116 -15.35 25.36 -6.12
N PRO A 117 -14.31 24.75 -6.70
CA PRO A 117 -14.25 24.49 -8.13
C PRO A 117 -15.41 23.66 -8.65
N VAL A 118 -15.89 24.00 -9.87
CA VAL A 118 -17.02 23.34 -10.52
C VAL A 118 -16.61 22.83 -11.89
N GLY A 119 -16.87 21.55 -12.14
CA GLY A 119 -16.80 20.94 -13.46
C GLY A 119 -18.19 20.88 -14.10
N SER A 120 -18.37 21.53 -15.26
CA SER A 120 -19.61 21.45 -16.05
C SER A 120 -19.40 20.49 -17.23
N TYR A 121 -20.08 19.36 -17.19
CA TYR A 121 -19.95 18.27 -18.16
C TYR A 121 -21.18 18.18 -19.07
N VAL A 122 -20.98 17.87 -20.36
CA VAL A 122 -22.06 17.62 -21.31
C VAL A 122 -21.73 16.39 -22.17
N LYS A 123 -22.66 15.43 -22.20
CA LYS A 123 -22.65 14.27 -23.10
C LYS A 123 -23.82 14.33 -24.05
N GLU A 124 -23.52 14.32 -25.34
CA GLU A 124 -24.52 14.16 -26.39
C GLU A 124 -24.47 12.70 -26.90
N PHE A 125 -25.64 12.06 -27.02
CA PHE A 125 -25.73 10.65 -27.41
C PHE A 125 -27.12 10.30 -28.00
N ASP A 126 -27.15 9.23 -28.75
CA ASP A 126 -28.38 8.56 -29.17
C ASP A 126 -28.57 7.31 -28.32
N LEU A 127 -29.82 6.97 -28.04
CA LEU A 127 -30.15 5.78 -27.28
C LEU A 127 -30.00 4.53 -28.16
N ASP A 128 -29.27 3.53 -27.68
CA ASP A 128 -29.16 2.25 -28.37
C ASP A 128 -30.54 1.62 -28.60
N GLU A 129 -30.73 0.95 -29.73
CA GLU A 129 -32.00 0.36 -30.13
C GLU A 129 -32.58 -0.59 -29.08
N SER A 130 -31.72 -1.33 -28.40
CA SER A 130 -32.06 -2.26 -27.33
C SER A 130 -32.68 -1.62 -26.09
N LEU A 131 -32.39 -0.32 -25.84
CA LEU A 131 -32.92 0.42 -24.70
C LEU A 131 -34.17 1.20 -25.01
N ARG A 132 -34.52 1.38 -26.30
CA ARG A 132 -35.67 2.19 -26.72
C ARG A 132 -36.99 1.60 -26.23
N GLY A 133 -37.87 2.48 -25.72
CA GLY A 133 -39.16 2.10 -25.19
C GLY A 133 -39.16 1.31 -23.89
N GLN A 134 -38.01 1.20 -23.26
CA GLN A 134 -37.83 0.62 -21.92
C GLN A 134 -37.81 1.72 -20.83
N ARG A 135 -37.88 1.32 -19.56
CA ARG A 135 -37.47 2.20 -18.45
C ARG A 135 -35.95 2.31 -18.49
N VAL A 136 -35.43 3.51 -18.66
CA VAL A 136 -33.98 3.77 -18.79
C VAL A 136 -33.48 4.54 -17.59
N CYS A 137 -32.48 3.98 -16.93
CA CYS A 137 -31.78 4.62 -15.81
C CYS A 137 -30.34 4.95 -16.21
N VAL A 138 -29.74 5.94 -15.55
CA VAL A 138 -28.31 6.22 -15.64
C VAL A 138 -27.65 5.87 -14.31
N SER A 139 -26.48 5.24 -14.36
CA SER A 139 -25.63 4.94 -13.22
C SER A 139 -24.31 5.68 -13.34
N PHE A 140 -23.99 6.47 -12.34
CA PHE A 140 -22.65 7.05 -12.12
C PHE A 140 -21.98 6.24 -11.02
N GLN A 141 -20.96 5.47 -11.36
CA GLN A 141 -20.32 4.52 -10.45
C GLN A 141 -19.42 5.19 -9.39
N GLY A 142 -19.01 6.45 -9.63
CA GLY A 142 -18.29 7.27 -8.69
C GLY A 142 -18.10 8.70 -9.21
N VAL A 143 -18.51 9.67 -8.37
CA VAL A 143 -18.39 11.10 -8.66
C VAL A 143 -17.93 11.82 -7.40
N GLU A 144 -16.78 12.48 -7.47
CA GLU A 144 -16.20 13.23 -6.36
C GLU A 144 -16.36 14.74 -6.59
N GLN A 145 -17.15 15.50 -5.77
CA GLN A 145 -17.94 14.97 -4.67
C GLN A 145 -19.44 15.05 -4.96
N ALA A 146 -20.01 16.24 -5.03
CA ALA A 146 -21.45 16.43 -5.21
C ALA A 146 -21.79 16.69 -6.66
N MET A 147 -22.89 16.13 -7.11
CA MET A 147 -23.34 16.27 -8.50
C MET A 147 -24.79 16.73 -8.62
N TYR A 148 -25.04 17.61 -9.61
CA TYR A 148 -26.37 17.96 -10.11
C TYR A 148 -26.51 17.43 -11.52
N LEU A 149 -27.66 16.83 -11.83
CA LEU A 149 -27.93 16.16 -13.11
C LEU A 149 -29.11 16.75 -13.83
N TRP A 150 -28.94 17.03 -15.13
CA TRP A 150 -30.02 17.40 -16.07
C TRP A 150 -30.01 16.49 -17.31
N CYS A 151 -31.20 16.21 -17.81
CA CYS A 151 -31.39 15.53 -19.10
C CYS A 151 -32.31 16.37 -19.98
N ASN A 152 -31.86 16.67 -21.19
CA ASN A 152 -32.66 17.44 -22.20
C ASN A 152 -33.25 18.76 -21.64
N GLY A 153 -32.50 19.46 -20.80
CA GLY A 153 -32.86 20.74 -20.20
C GLY A 153 -33.70 20.66 -18.92
N GLN A 154 -34.02 19.46 -18.46
CA GLN A 154 -34.82 19.26 -17.25
C GLN A 154 -33.96 18.73 -16.13
N PHE A 155 -34.15 19.26 -14.93
CA PHE A 155 -33.44 18.77 -13.72
C PHE A 155 -33.90 17.35 -13.40
N VAL A 156 -32.95 16.45 -13.24
CA VAL A 156 -33.14 15.04 -12.88
C VAL A 156 -32.94 14.84 -11.38
N GLY A 157 -31.77 15.17 -10.87
CA GLY A 157 -31.48 14.91 -9.46
C GLY A 157 -30.14 15.45 -8.96
N TYR A 158 -29.87 15.16 -7.69
CA TYR A 158 -28.67 15.52 -6.94
C TYR A 158 -28.19 14.33 -6.13
N ALA A 159 -26.89 14.19 -5.97
CA ALA A 159 -26.28 13.21 -5.07
C ALA A 159 -24.94 13.68 -4.52
N GLU A 160 -24.65 13.25 -3.30
CA GLU A 160 -23.34 13.19 -2.67
C GLU A 160 -22.98 11.72 -2.41
N ASP A 161 -21.84 11.39 -1.90
CA ASP A 161 -21.17 10.09 -1.78
C ASP A 161 -20.37 9.72 -3.03
N SER A 162 -19.06 9.89 -2.90
CA SER A 162 -18.15 9.76 -4.04
C SER A 162 -17.94 8.34 -4.53
N PHE A 163 -18.16 7.31 -3.70
CA PHE A 163 -17.64 5.96 -3.92
C PHE A 163 -18.71 4.87 -4.10
N THR A 164 -19.98 5.18 -3.89
CA THR A 164 -21.08 4.28 -4.24
C THR A 164 -21.85 4.80 -5.45
N PRO A 165 -22.54 3.92 -6.22
CA PRO A 165 -23.28 4.34 -7.40
C PRO A 165 -24.38 5.34 -7.09
N SER A 166 -24.44 6.43 -7.88
CA SER A 166 -25.57 7.36 -7.90
C SER A 166 -26.41 7.13 -9.16
N GLU A 167 -27.65 6.67 -8.97
CA GLU A 167 -28.52 6.25 -10.04
C GLU A 167 -29.79 7.08 -10.14
N PHE A 168 -30.23 7.32 -11.38
CA PHE A 168 -31.41 8.17 -11.64
C PHE A 168 -32.26 7.60 -12.79
N ASP A 169 -33.58 7.67 -12.65
CA ASP A 169 -34.51 7.33 -13.70
C ASP A 169 -34.62 8.45 -14.77
N LEU A 170 -34.12 8.17 -15.95
CA LEU A 170 -34.14 9.08 -17.08
C LEU A 170 -35.40 8.93 -17.96
N THR A 171 -36.24 7.90 -17.74
CA THR A 171 -37.41 7.58 -18.59
C THR A 171 -38.30 8.81 -18.89
N PRO A 172 -38.59 9.72 -17.91
CA PRO A 172 -39.41 10.88 -18.17
C PRO A 172 -38.75 11.95 -19.07
N TYR A 173 -37.43 11.87 -19.25
CA TYR A 173 -36.63 12.93 -19.87
C TYR A 173 -35.98 12.52 -21.18
N ILE A 174 -35.72 11.21 -21.38
CA ILE A 174 -34.90 10.66 -22.46
C ILE A 174 -35.69 10.55 -23.75
N ARG A 175 -35.03 10.61 -24.91
CA ARG A 175 -35.53 10.45 -26.26
C ARG A 175 -34.74 9.35 -26.96
N ASP A 176 -35.26 8.84 -28.08
CA ASP A 176 -34.53 7.85 -28.88
C ASP A 176 -33.25 8.42 -29.50
N GLU A 177 -33.25 9.70 -29.86
CA GLU A 177 -32.12 10.38 -30.49
C GLU A 177 -31.89 11.79 -29.94
N ASN A 178 -30.69 12.33 -30.14
CA ASN A 178 -30.31 13.69 -29.80
C ASN A 178 -30.50 14.00 -28.30
N ASN A 179 -30.09 13.11 -27.43
CA ASN A 179 -30.08 13.36 -26.01
C ASN A 179 -28.90 14.20 -25.58
N ARG A 180 -29.12 15.04 -24.57
CA ARG A 180 -28.08 15.81 -23.89
C ARG A 180 -28.19 15.58 -22.39
N LEU A 181 -27.17 14.94 -21.82
CA LEU A 181 -26.97 14.78 -20.39
C LEU A 181 -25.97 15.82 -19.91
N CYS A 182 -26.34 16.58 -18.88
CA CYS A 182 -25.52 17.63 -18.31
C CYS A 182 -25.30 17.38 -16.82
N VAL A 183 -24.05 17.53 -16.36
CA VAL A 183 -23.69 17.32 -14.96
C VAL A 183 -22.87 18.51 -14.47
N GLU A 184 -23.22 19.08 -13.33
CA GLU A 184 -22.31 19.91 -12.55
C GLU A 184 -21.71 19.06 -11.44
N VAL A 185 -20.38 19.05 -11.32
CA VAL A 185 -19.66 18.40 -10.23
C VAL A 185 -18.95 19.46 -9.41
N TYR A 186 -19.30 19.52 -8.14
CA TYR A 186 -18.71 20.44 -7.16
C TYR A 186 -17.64 19.73 -6.36
N LYS A 187 -16.47 20.36 -6.23
CA LYS A 187 -15.34 19.78 -5.50
C LYS A 187 -15.58 19.74 -3.99
N ARG A 188 -16.45 20.62 -3.50
CA ARG A 188 -16.74 20.73 -2.06
C ARG A 188 -18.23 20.77 -1.80
N SER A 189 -18.63 20.04 -0.78
CA SER A 189 -19.99 20.04 -0.25
C SER A 189 -19.94 19.70 1.25
N SER A 190 -21.11 19.50 1.87
CA SER A 190 -21.18 18.89 3.20
C SER A 190 -20.45 17.55 3.25
N ALA A 191 -20.47 16.78 2.19
CA ALA A 191 -19.72 15.52 2.08
C ALA A 191 -18.21 15.69 2.30
N ALA A 192 -17.60 16.81 1.90
CA ALA A 192 -16.16 17.05 2.10
C ALA A 192 -15.71 17.05 3.56
N TRP A 193 -16.64 17.18 4.52
CA TRP A 193 -16.37 17.10 5.95
C TRP A 193 -16.29 15.68 6.48
N ILE A 194 -16.86 14.72 5.73
CA ILE A 194 -16.92 13.30 6.08
C ILE A 194 -16.27 12.40 5.01
N GLU A 195 -15.59 12.99 4.03
CA GLU A 195 -14.74 12.37 3.02
C GLU A 195 -13.34 13.00 3.10
N ASP A 196 -12.72 12.94 4.30
CA ASP A 196 -11.43 13.56 4.62
C ASP A 196 -10.30 12.51 4.66
N GLN A 197 -10.37 11.49 3.81
CA GLN A 197 -9.38 10.43 3.76
C GLN A 197 -7.97 10.96 3.48
N ASP A 198 -6.96 10.24 3.97
CA ASP A 198 -5.54 10.47 3.70
C ASP A 198 -5.21 10.12 2.23
N PHE A 199 -5.44 11.07 1.34
CA PHE A 199 -5.20 10.88 -0.09
C PHE A 199 -5.12 12.21 -0.86
N PHE A 200 -4.75 12.13 -2.15
CA PHE A 200 -4.85 13.27 -3.07
C PHE A 200 -6.29 13.74 -3.23
N ARG A 201 -6.52 15.03 -3.10
CA ARG A 201 -7.83 15.71 -3.18
C ARG A 201 -8.21 15.98 -4.63
N PHE A 202 -8.98 15.06 -5.20
CA PHE A 202 -9.47 15.16 -6.56
C PHE A 202 -10.91 15.67 -6.65
N SER A 203 -11.40 15.72 -7.90
CA SER A 203 -12.80 15.94 -8.23
C SER A 203 -13.11 15.37 -9.62
N GLY A 204 -14.41 15.16 -9.91
CA GLY A 204 -14.86 14.74 -11.22
C GLY A 204 -15.55 13.38 -11.25
N ILE A 205 -15.92 12.96 -12.45
CA ILE A 205 -16.54 11.65 -12.72
C ILE A 205 -15.41 10.65 -12.96
N PHE A 206 -15.00 9.94 -11.90
CA PHE A 206 -13.77 9.13 -11.92
C PHE A 206 -13.98 7.62 -12.06
N ARG A 207 -15.25 7.14 -11.98
CA ARG A 207 -15.65 5.79 -12.34
C ARG A 207 -16.62 5.83 -13.53
N SER A 208 -16.89 4.67 -14.12
CA SER A 208 -17.71 4.55 -15.33
C SER A 208 -19.11 5.13 -15.19
N VAL A 209 -19.65 5.61 -16.33
CA VAL A 209 -21.03 6.04 -16.47
C VAL A 209 -21.71 5.21 -17.56
N TYR A 210 -22.88 4.66 -17.27
CA TYR A 210 -23.63 3.93 -18.25
C TYR A 210 -25.16 4.12 -18.08
N LEU A 211 -25.86 3.94 -19.18
CA LEU A 211 -27.31 3.76 -19.18
C LEU A 211 -27.62 2.26 -19.04
N TYR A 212 -28.69 1.94 -18.35
CA TYR A 212 -29.21 0.59 -18.34
C TYR A 212 -30.73 0.59 -18.41
N ALA A 213 -31.26 -0.44 -19.06
CA ALA A 213 -32.70 -0.58 -19.23
C ALA A 213 -33.27 -1.61 -18.26
N LYS A 214 -34.42 -1.27 -17.68
CA LYS A 214 -35.22 -2.20 -16.87
C LYS A 214 -36.44 -2.66 -17.67
N PRO A 215 -36.74 -3.98 -17.81
CA PRO A 215 -37.96 -4.48 -18.36
C PRO A 215 -39.18 -4.00 -17.58
N LYS A 216 -40.40 -4.20 -18.14
CA LYS A 216 -41.65 -3.74 -17.48
C LYS A 216 -41.88 -4.36 -16.12
N VAL A 217 -41.53 -5.62 -15.97
CA VAL A 217 -41.35 -6.29 -14.68
C VAL A 217 -39.85 -6.68 -14.61
N HIS A 218 -39.20 -6.34 -13.53
CA HIS A 218 -37.78 -6.58 -13.38
C HIS A 218 -37.41 -6.89 -11.93
N ILE A 219 -36.25 -7.49 -11.78
CA ILE A 219 -35.61 -7.68 -10.49
C ILE A 219 -34.97 -6.33 -10.08
N ASN A 220 -35.46 -5.75 -8.99
CA ASN A 220 -34.89 -4.50 -8.47
C ASN A 220 -33.72 -4.75 -7.55
N ASP A 221 -33.75 -5.84 -6.77
CA ASP A 221 -32.72 -6.19 -5.81
C ASP A 221 -32.69 -7.70 -5.56
N ILE A 222 -31.50 -8.25 -5.35
CA ILE A 222 -31.30 -9.64 -4.94
C ILE A 222 -30.45 -9.73 -3.69
N TRP A 223 -30.78 -10.69 -2.84
CA TRP A 223 -29.90 -11.16 -1.81
C TRP A 223 -29.94 -12.68 -1.74
N LEU A 224 -28.90 -13.32 -2.30
CA LEU A 224 -28.73 -14.76 -2.31
C LEU A 224 -27.93 -15.17 -1.05
N LYS A 225 -28.59 -15.23 0.11
CA LYS A 225 -27.92 -15.57 1.36
C LYS A 225 -27.45 -17.03 1.33
N ALA A 226 -26.18 -17.24 1.06
CA ALA A 226 -25.54 -18.55 0.96
C ALA A 226 -24.81 -18.90 2.28
N ASP A 227 -25.59 -19.29 3.28
CA ASP A 227 -25.09 -19.74 4.57
C ASP A 227 -24.71 -21.23 4.55
N LEU A 228 -24.00 -21.69 5.59
CA LEU A 228 -23.55 -23.06 5.75
C LEU A 228 -23.99 -23.63 7.09
N ALA A 229 -24.59 -24.83 7.09
CA ALA A 229 -24.96 -25.52 8.31
C ALA A 229 -23.71 -25.95 9.13
N ALA A 230 -23.92 -26.33 10.40
CA ALA A 230 -22.82 -26.68 11.30
C ALA A 230 -22.03 -27.93 10.88
N ASP A 231 -22.59 -28.77 10.01
CA ASP A 231 -21.92 -29.95 9.44
C ASP A 231 -20.90 -29.63 8.36
N ASN A 232 -20.84 -28.37 7.90
CA ASN A 232 -20.00 -27.88 6.81
C ASN A 232 -20.19 -28.59 5.45
N THR A 233 -21.34 -29.24 5.25
CA THR A 233 -21.68 -29.98 4.00
C THR A 233 -23.07 -29.66 3.49
N THR A 234 -23.90 -29.04 4.29
CA THR A 234 -25.25 -28.60 3.93
C THR A 234 -25.28 -27.08 3.75
N GLY A 235 -25.49 -26.64 2.52
CA GLY A 235 -25.71 -25.22 2.20
C GLY A 235 -27.12 -24.79 2.57
N LEU A 236 -27.26 -23.59 3.10
CA LEU A 236 -28.53 -22.95 3.44
C LEU A 236 -28.71 -21.70 2.57
N LEU A 237 -29.40 -21.85 1.42
CA LEU A 237 -29.61 -20.75 0.49
C LEU A 237 -30.97 -20.11 0.71
N THR A 238 -31.01 -18.81 0.99
CA THR A 238 -32.25 -18.03 1.08
C THR A 238 -32.25 -16.97 -0.02
N PRO A 239 -32.99 -17.17 -1.15
CA PRO A 239 -33.03 -16.23 -2.24
C PRO A 239 -34.09 -15.15 -1.98
N LEU A 240 -33.66 -13.99 -1.51
CA LEU A 240 -34.51 -12.81 -1.33
C LEU A 240 -34.49 -11.99 -2.62
N VAL A 241 -35.60 -11.97 -3.37
CA VAL A 241 -35.70 -11.27 -4.65
C VAL A 241 -36.78 -10.20 -4.53
N LYS A 242 -36.45 -8.94 -4.76
CA LYS A 242 -37.40 -7.82 -4.80
C LYS A 242 -37.73 -7.50 -6.27
N LEU A 243 -38.97 -7.63 -6.62
CA LEU A 243 -39.49 -7.28 -7.95
C LEU A 243 -40.07 -5.85 -7.96
N ASP A 244 -39.97 -5.17 -9.11
CA ASP A 244 -40.58 -3.87 -9.34
C ASP A 244 -41.23 -3.81 -10.75
N GLY A 245 -42.14 -2.84 -10.98
CA GLY A 245 -42.90 -2.68 -12.21
C GLY A 245 -44.22 -3.47 -12.24
N GLU A 246 -44.52 -4.13 -13.34
CA GLU A 246 -45.77 -4.89 -13.55
C GLU A 246 -45.67 -6.30 -12.92
N THR A 247 -45.66 -6.38 -11.57
CA THR A 247 -45.31 -7.59 -10.82
C THR A 247 -46.48 -8.61 -10.68
N ASP A 248 -47.69 -8.23 -10.96
CA ASP A 248 -48.86 -9.11 -10.81
C ASP A 248 -48.74 -10.36 -11.70
N GLY A 249 -48.71 -11.54 -11.08
CA GLY A 249 -48.55 -12.82 -11.78
C GLY A 249 -47.15 -13.14 -12.28
N ALA A 250 -46.16 -12.28 -12.02
CA ALA A 250 -44.78 -12.55 -12.35
C ALA A 250 -44.18 -13.65 -11.44
N SER A 251 -43.19 -14.38 -11.95
CA SER A 251 -42.52 -15.46 -11.21
C SER A 251 -41.02 -15.45 -11.45
N ALA A 252 -40.26 -15.57 -10.34
CA ALA A 252 -38.82 -15.74 -10.37
C ALA A 252 -38.45 -17.21 -10.09
N ALA A 253 -37.60 -17.77 -10.93
CA ALA A 253 -37.01 -19.09 -10.74
C ALA A 253 -35.48 -19.01 -10.63
N LEU A 254 -34.89 -19.94 -9.87
CA LEU A 254 -33.48 -20.02 -9.60
C LEU A 254 -32.93 -21.39 -9.99
N VAL A 255 -31.84 -21.38 -10.71
CA VAL A 255 -30.99 -22.57 -10.94
C VAL A 255 -29.64 -22.31 -10.30
N VAL A 256 -29.16 -23.24 -9.48
CA VAL A 256 -27.80 -23.18 -8.91
C VAL A 256 -27.01 -24.39 -9.40
N THR A 257 -25.86 -24.16 -9.98
CA THR A 257 -24.94 -25.19 -10.43
C THR A 257 -23.66 -25.20 -9.60
N ASP A 258 -23.10 -26.40 -9.41
CA ASP A 258 -21.77 -26.56 -8.81
C ASP A 258 -20.64 -26.13 -9.76
N PRO A 259 -19.37 -26.12 -9.31
CA PRO A 259 -18.23 -25.77 -10.16
C PRO A 259 -18.04 -26.68 -11.37
N GLU A 260 -18.55 -27.90 -11.33
CA GLU A 260 -18.51 -28.86 -12.44
C GLU A 260 -19.69 -28.67 -13.44
N GLY A 261 -20.62 -27.75 -13.12
CA GLY A 261 -21.78 -27.41 -13.96
C GLY A 261 -23.02 -28.30 -13.74
N TYR A 262 -23.05 -29.10 -12.69
CA TYR A 262 -24.24 -29.89 -12.36
C TYR A 262 -25.23 -29.06 -11.52
N ALA A 263 -26.51 -29.11 -11.87
CA ALA A 263 -27.55 -28.45 -11.10
C ALA A 263 -27.71 -29.09 -9.72
N VAL A 264 -27.46 -28.29 -8.67
CA VAL A 264 -27.66 -28.69 -7.26
C VAL A 264 -29.01 -28.18 -6.72
N TYR A 265 -29.58 -27.18 -7.37
CA TYR A 265 -30.94 -26.69 -7.13
C TYR A 265 -31.58 -26.19 -8.41
N GLU A 266 -32.85 -26.49 -8.58
CA GLU A 266 -33.73 -25.91 -9.63
C GLU A 266 -35.15 -25.77 -9.06
N GLY A 267 -35.63 -24.51 -8.97
CA GLY A 267 -36.94 -24.27 -8.38
C GLY A 267 -37.29 -22.78 -8.28
N PRO A 268 -38.36 -22.44 -7.57
CA PRO A 268 -38.76 -21.05 -7.36
C PRO A 268 -37.76 -20.29 -6.45
N ALA A 269 -37.58 -19.01 -6.74
CA ALA A 269 -36.90 -18.06 -5.85
C ALA A 269 -37.94 -17.38 -4.93
N ALA A 270 -38.47 -18.12 -3.97
CA ALA A 270 -39.63 -17.70 -3.17
C ALA A 270 -39.29 -17.08 -1.81
N GLY A 271 -38.01 -16.95 -1.46
CA GLY A 271 -37.56 -16.38 -0.18
C GLY A 271 -37.49 -17.38 0.97
N ASP A 272 -37.90 -18.63 0.74
CA ASP A 272 -37.72 -19.71 1.72
C ASP A 272 -36.29 -20.25 1.69
N THR A 273 -35.77 -20.67 2.86
CA THR A 273 -34.43 -21.28 2.93
C THR A 273 -34.44 -22.68 2.30
N ILE A 274 -33.52 -22.90 1.37
CA ILE A 274 -33.34 -24.13 0.61
C ILE A 274 -32.12 -24.85 1.20
N GLU A 275 -32.26 -26.10 1.60
CA GLU A 275 -31.16 -26.95 2.03
C GLU A 275 -30.57 -27.67 0.81
N ILE A 276 -29.27 -27.58 0.61
CA ILE A 276 -28.54 -28.20 -0.51
C ILE A 276 -27.43 -29.07 0.08
N GLU A 277 -27.52 -30.38 -0.09
CA GLU A 277 -26.57 -31.34 0.43
C GLU A 277 -25.30 -31.43 -0.45
N GLY A 278 -24.15 -31.73 0.16
CA GLY A 278 -22.89 -31.96 -0.54
C GLY A 278 -22.15 -30.68 -0.98
N ILE A 279 -22.46 -29.56 -0.36
CA ILE A 279 -21.80 -28.29 -0.65
C ILE A 279 -20.32 -28.31 -0.20
N GLN A 280 -19.46 -27.75 -1.04
CA GLN A 280 -18.08 -27.42 -0.70
C GLN A 280 -18.02 -25.98 -0.19
N PRO A 281 -17.59 -25.78 1.10
CA PRO A 281 -17.56 -24.44 1.68
C PRO A 281 -16.55 -23.50 1.00
N TRP A 282 -16.92 -22.23 0.88
CA TRP A 282 -16.02 -21.19 0.45
C TRP A 282 -15.03 -20.81 1.57
N SER A 283 -13.75 -20.68 1.23
CA SER A 283 -12.70 -20.18 2.11
C SER A 283 -11.50 -19.69 1.30
N HIS A 284 -10.52 -19.05 1.96
CA HIS A 284 -9.25 -18.68 1.31
C HIS A 284 -8.53 -19.88 0.69
N ALA A 285 -8.51 -21.02 1.37
CA ALA A 285 -7.85 -22.24 0.89
C ALA A 285 -8.61 -22.92 -0.25
N ALA A 286 -9.92 -22.75 -0.29
CA ALA A 286 -10.83 -23.32 -1.28
C ALA A 286 -11.93 -22.33 -1.64
N PRO A 287 -11.69 -21.36 -2.54
CA PRO A 287 -12.66 -20.33 -2.91
C PRO A 287 -13.70 -20.89 -3.89
N VAL A 288 -14.47 -21.88 -3.42
CA VAL A 288 -15.48 -22.57 -4.21
C VAL A 288 -16.71 -21.69 -4.37
N LEU A 289 -17.05 -21.38 -5.61
CA LEU A 289 -18.24 -20.61 -5.96
C LEU A 289 -19.24 -21.49 -6.72
N TYR A 290 -20.50 -21.28 -6.47
CA TYR A 290 -21.64 -21.87 -7.15
C TYR A 290 -22.26 -20.84 -8.07
N HIS A 291 -22.60 -21.22 -9.30
CA HIS A 291 -23.20 -20.30 -10.26
C HIS A 291 -24.74 -20.33 -10.13
N ALA A 292 -25.30 -19.20 -9.73
CA ALA A 292 -26.73 -18.98 -9.59
C ALA A 292 -27.26 -18.22 -10.79
N VAL A 293 -28.36 -18.70 -11.42
CA VAL A 293 -29.04 -18.00 -12.50
C VAL A 293 -30.49 -17.79 -12.12
N LEU A 294 -30.87 -16.52 -11.92
CA LEU A 294 -32.26 -16.14 -11.72
C LEU A 294 -32.92 -15.87 -13.09
N THR A 295 -34.11 -16.35 -13.29
CA THR A 295 -34.95 -16.03 -14.46
C THR A 295 -36.26 -15.45 -13.99
N LEU A 296 -36.65 -14.29 -14.55
CA LEU A 296 -37.90 -13.63 -14.26
C LEU A 296 -38.84 -13.75 -15.47
N ARG A 297 -40.08 -14.21 -15.23
CA ARG A 297 -41.13 -14.26 -16.24
C ARG A 297 -42.31 -13.43 -15.78
N ASP A 298 -42.98 -12.80 -16.77
CA ASP A 298 -44.26 -12.08 -16.55
C ASP A 298 -45.44 -13.04 -16.36
N ALA A 299 -46.65 -12.46 -16.20
CA ALA A 299 -47.88 -13.21 -16.01
C ALA A 299 -48.24 -14.13 -17.20
N ASP A 300 -47.74 -13.83 -18.38
CA ASP A 300 -47.97 -14.63 -19.62
C ASP A 300 -46.89 -15.71 -19.79
N GLY A 301 -45.91 -15.79 -18.86
CA GLY A 301 -44.78 -16.72 -18.88
C GLY A 301 -43.64 -16.30 -19.82
N VAL A 302 -43.66 -15.07 -20.33
CA VAL A 302 -42.59 -14.54 -21.20
C VAL A 302 -41.36 -14.16 -20.35
N LEU A 303 -40.21 -14.63 -20.79
CA LEU A 303 -38.93 -14.27 -20.14
C LEU A 303 -38.67 -12.77 -20.25
N GLN A 304 -38.53 -12.10 -19.12
CA GLN A 304 -38.29 -10.67 -19.03
C GLN A 304 -36.82 -10.36 -18.69
N GLU A 305 -36.20 -11.15 -17.80
CA GLU A 305 -34.86 -10.89 -17.27
C GLU A 305 -34.16 -12.17 -16.86
N VAL A 306 -32.86 -12.19 -17.02
CA VAL A 306 -31.93 -13.21 -16.51
C VAL A 306 -30.83 -12.51 -15.71
N VAL A 307 -30.56 -12.98 -14.50
CA VAL A 307 -29.52 -12.45 -13.62
C VAL A 307 -28.60 -13.59 -13.24
N PRO A 308 -27.35 -13.61 -13.78
CA PRO A 308 -26.30 -14.51 -13.31
C PRO A 308 -25.63 -13.93 -12.06
N TYR A 309 -25.29 -14.79 -11.09
CA TYR A 309 -24.53 -14.39 -9.91
C TYR A 309 -23.73 -15.56 -9.34
N ASP A 310 -22.48 -15.33 -8.94
CA ASP A 310 -21.65 -16.34 -8.27
C ASP A 310 -21.83 -16.23 -6.75
N ILE A 311 -22.08 -17.34 -6.06
CA ILE A 311 -22.28 -17.37 -4.61
C ILE A 311 -21.34 -18.36 -3.93
N GLY A 312 -20.87 -18.02 -2.73
CA GLY A 312 -20.03 -18.90 -1.90
C GLY A 312 -20.71 -19.26 -0.58
N PHE A 313 -20.90 -20.55 -0.32
CA PHE A 313 -21.49 -21.03 0.92
C PHE A 313 -20.48 -20.97 2.05
N ARG A 314 -20.78 -20.24 3.11
CA ARG A 314 -19.89 -20.08 4.27
C ARG A 314 -20.67 -19.71 5.54
N ARG A 315 -20.04 -19.95 6.69
CA ARG A 315 -20.53 -19.48 7.99
C ARG A 315 -19.41 -18.72 8.70
N PHE A 316 -19.61 -17.43 8.95
CA PHE A 316 -18.67 -16.60 9.71
C PHE A 316 -19.29 -16.24 11.05
N GLU A 317 -18.60 -16.56 12.13
CA GLU A 317 -19.17 -16.46 13.48
C GLU A 317 -18.11 -16.20 14.56
N MET A 318 -18.54 -15.66 15.69
CA MET A 318 -17.71 -15.47 16.86
C MET A 318 -17.84 -16.70 17.79
N ILE A 319 -16.77 -17.48 17.93
CA ILE A 319 -16.71 -18.64 18.80
C ILE A 319 -15.75 -18.38 19.97
N ASN A 320 -16.27 -18.28 21.19
CA ASN A 320 -15.46 -18.02 22.39
C ASN A 320 -14.54 -16.81 22.31
N GLY A 321 -14.97 -15.73 21.62
CA GLY A 321 -14.18 -14.53 21.44
C GLY A 321 -13.11 -14.64 20.35
N VAL A 322 -13.26 -15.59 19.43
CA VAL A 322 -12.42 -15.78 18.24
C VAL A 322 -13.29 -15.77 16.99
N MET A 323 -12.91 -15.02 15.97
CA MET A 323 -13.58 -15.02 14.67
C MET A 323 -13.24 -16.30 13.92
N CYS A 324 -14.27 -17.03 13.51
CA CYS A 324 -14.15 -18.30 12.82
C CYS A 324 -14.92 -18.32 11.51
N LEU A 325 -14.31 -18.87 10.46
CA LEU A 325 -14.97 -19.18 9.20
C LEU A 325 -15.12 -20.70 9.10
N ASN A 326 -16.36 -21.15 8.92
CA ASN A 326 -16.71 -22.59 8.84
C ASN A 326 -16.24 -23.39 10.08
N GLY A 327 -16.17 -22.73 11.24
CA GLY A 327 -15.70 -23.30 12.50
C GLY A 327 -14.19 -23.25 12.73
N GLU A 328 -13.40 -22.79 11.75
CA GLU A 328 -11.95 -22.63 11.88
C GLU A 328 -11.56 -21.16 12.13
N ARG A 329 -10.58 -20.98 13.02
CA ARG A 329 -10.05 -19.64 13.34
C ARG A 329 -9.50 -18.95 12.10
N VAL A 330 -9.89 -17.70 11.89
CA VAL A 330 -9.31 -16.84 10.85
C VAL A 330 -8.12 -16.06 11.41
N VAL A 331 -7.07 -15.91 10.59
CA VAL A 331 -5.99 -14.95 10.81
C VAL A 331 -5.87 -14.10 9.56
N PHE A 332 -6.02 -12.79 9.72
CA PHE A 332 -5.91 -11.83 8.60
C PHE A 332 -4.44 -11.50 8.32
N ASN A 333 -3.94 -12.04 7.23
CA ASN A 333 -2.69 -11.65 6.60
C ASN A 333 -3.05 -10.56 5.58
N GLY A 334 -3.39 -9.39 6.06
CA GLY A 334 -4.10 -8.38 5.31
C GLY A 334 -3.23 -7.22 4.84
N VAL A 335 -3.83 -6.44 3.94
CA VAL A 335 -3.32 -5.15 3.49
C VAL A 335 -4.48 -4.18 3.30
N ASN A 336 -4.26 -2.90 3.63
CA ASN A 336 -5.15 -1.81 3.27
C ASN A 336 -4.97 -1.48 1.79
N ARG A 337 -6.05 -1.21 1.06
CA ARG A 337 -5.95 -0.94 -0.36
C ARG A 337 -6.73 0.30 -0.77
N HIS A 338 -6.00 1.35 -1.16
CA HIS A 338 -6.57 2.41 -1.99
C HIS A 338 -6.64 1.98 -3.45
N GLU A 339 -7.66 2.43 -4.17
CA GLU A 339 -7.66 2.38 -5.64
C GLU A 339 -6.64 3.40 -6.15
N TRP A 340 -5.57 2.96 -6.80
CA TRP A 340 -4.51 3.86 -7.25
C TRP A 340 -3.83 3.45 -8.54
N ASN A 341 -3.46 4.44 -9.33
CA ASN A 341 -2.60 4.33 -10.51
C ASN A 341 -1.82 5.65 -10.67
N ALA A 342 -0.51 5.58 -10.90
CA ALA A 342 0.36 6.76 -10.96
C ALA A 342 0.00 7.77 -12.06
N ASP A 343 -0.70 7.34 -13.11
CA ASP A 343 -1.07 8.18 -14.24
C ASP A 343 -2.54 8.66 -14.18
N ARG A 344 -3.39 7.99 -13.41
CA ARG A 344 -4.84 8.18 -13.41
C ARG A 344 -5.45 8.43 -12.01
N GLY A 345 -4.62 8.43 -10.97
CA GLY A 345 -5.12 8.53 -9.59
C GLY A 345 -6.05 7.36 -9.26
N ARG A 346 -7.22 7.66 -8.68
CA ARG A 346 -8.24 6.66 -8.34
C ARG A 346 -9.10 6.17 -9.50
N ALA A 347 -8.94 6.73 -10.71
CA ALA A 347 -9.64 6.27 -11.91
C ALA A 347 -8.97 5.01 -12.50
N ILE A 348 -8.97 3.93 -11.72
CA ILE A 348 -8.37 2.64 -12.10
C ILE A 348 -9.27 1.83 -13.03
N GLY A 349 -8.68 0.82 -13.70
CA GLY A 349 -9.38 -0.11 -14.56
C GLY A 349 -9.21 -1.56 -14.13
N ALA A 350 -9.82 -2.48 -14.89
CA ALA A 350 -9.73 -3.92 -14.62
C ALA A 350 -8.30 -4.45 -14.56
N ASP A 351 -7.41 -3.94 -15.42
CA ASP A 351 -6.00 -4.36 -15.46
C ASP A 351 -5.28 -4.05 -14.16
N ASP A 352 -5.55 -2.89 -13.53
CA ASP A 352 -4.97 -2.50 -12.25
C ASP A 352 -5.43 -3.46 -11.13
N MET A 353 -6.72 -3.82 -11.11
CA MET A 353 -7.28 -4.74 -10.13
C MET A 353 -6.74 -6.17 -10.30
N HIS A 354 -6.61 -6.67 -11.52
CA HIS A 354 -6.00 -7.97 -11.80
C HIS A 354 -4.53 -8.01 -11.41
N ALA A 355 -3.78 -6.93 -11.64
CA ALA A 355 -2.38 -6.81 -11.23
C ALA A 355 -2.24 -6.86 -9.70
N ALA A 356 -3.09 -6.12 -8.97
CA ALA A 356 -3.12 -6.16 -7.50
C ALA A 356 -3.43 -7.57 -6.97
N MET A 357 -4.43 -8.25 -7.55
CA MET A 357 -4.78 -9.62 -7.16
C MET A 357 -3.62 -10.60 -7.39
N ALA A 358 -2.87 -10.43 -8.47
CA ALA A 358 -1.68 -11.26 -8.74
C ALA A 358 -0.59 -11.08 -7.66
N VAL A 359 -0.38 -9.84 -7.19
CA VAL A 359 0.54 -9.52 -6.09
C VAL A 359 0.06 -10.18 -4.78
N PHE A 360 -1.24 -10.08 -4.46
CA PHE A 360 -1.81 -10.69 -3.26
C PHE A 360 -1.55 -12.21 -3.22
N LYS A 361 -1.88 -12.91 -4.31
CA LYS A 361 -1.69 -14.37 -4.42
C LYS A 361 -0.23 -14.78 -4.33
N LYS A 362 0.67 -14.02 -4.95
CA LYS A 362 2.12 -14.29 -4.94
C LYS A 362 2.70 -14.19 -3.53
N ASN A 363 2.15 -13.30 -2.68
CA ASN A 363 2.76 -12.90 -1.42
C ASN A 363 2.00 -13.38 -0.16
N ASN A 364 1.12 -14.39 -0.30
CA ASN A 364 0.33 -14.98 0.80
C ASN A 364 -0.60 -13.97 1.50
N ILE A 365 -0.97 -12.89 0.84
CA ILE A 365 -1.97 -11.94 1.34
C ILE A 365 -3.33 -12.61 1.18
N ASN A 366 -4.06 -12.79 2.28
CA ASN A 366 -5.36 -13.46 2.31
C ASN A 366 -6.52 -12.54 2.66
N ALA A 367 -6.25 -11.27 2.94
CA ALA A 367 -7.26 -10.32 3.36
C ALA A 367 -6.98 -8.91 2.83
N VAL A 368 -8.05 -8.13 2.66
CA VAL A 368 -8.01 -6.72 2.28
C VAL A 368 -9.01 -5.91 3.09
N ARG A 369 -8.63 -4.68 3.47
CA ARG A 369 -9.57 -3.65 3.91
C ARG A 369 -9.68 -2.61 2.81
N THR A 370 -10.91 -2.30 2.40
CA THR A 370 -11.17 -1.26 1.39
C THR A 370 -11.06 0.12 2.04
N CYS A 371 -9.85 0.61 2.18
CA CYS A 371 -9.58 1.87 2.89
C CYS A 371 -9.79 3.09 1.99
N HIS A 372 -10.57 4.08 2.35
CA HIS A 372 -11.60 4.09 3.40
C HIS A 372 -12.93 4.37 2.72
N TYR A 373 -13.28 3.50 1.78
CA TYR A 373 -14.45 3.61 0.89
C TYR A 373 -14.68 2.30 0.13
N PRO A 374 -15.90 2.02 -0.35
CA PRO A 374 -16.15 0.86 -1.18
C PRO A 374 -15.39 0.91 -2.52
N ASP A 375 -14.68 -0.17 -2.84
CA ASP A 375 -13.99 -0.37 -4.12
C ASP A 375 -14.97 -0.58 -5.29
N GLN A 376 -14.47 -0.64 -6.53
CA GLN A 376 -15.29 -0.98 -7.69
C GLN A 376 -15.76 -2.45 -7.62
N SER A 377 -16.99 -2.74 -8.10
CA SER A 377 -17.63 -4.07 -8.00
C SER A 377 -16.76 -5.23 -8.51
N LEU A 378 -15.96 -5.03 -9.55
CA LEU A 378 -15.06 -6.07 -10.07
C LEU A 378 -14.05 -6.55 -9.01
N TRP A 379 -13.66 -5.68 -8.06
CA TRP A 379 -12.73 -6.06 -6.99
C TRP A 379 -13.32 -7.11 -6.05
N TYR A 380 -14.62 -7.00 -5.76
CA TYR A 380 -15.35 -7.96 -4.92
C TYR A 380 -15.45 -9.31 -5.62
N ASP A 381 -15.78 -9.33 -6.91
CA ASP A 381 -15.77 -10.54 -7.73
C ASP A 381 -14.41 -11.24 -7.73
N LEU A 382 -13.33 -10.45 -7.82
CA LEU A 382 -11.97 -10.98 -7.78
C LEU A 382 -11.63 -11.55 -6.39
N CYS A 383 -12.07 -10.89 -5.32
CA CYS A 383 -11.89 -11.39 -3.95
C CYS A 383 -12.66 -12.69 -3.72
N ASP A 384 -13.91 -12.79 -4.18
CA ASP A 384 -14.70 -14.01 -4.12
C ASP A 384 -14.02 -15.18 -4.83
N ARG A 385 -13.58 -14.97 -6.06
CA ARG A 385 -12.93 -16.01 -6.90
C ARG A 385 -11.56 -16.43 -6.41
N ASN A 386 -10.87 -15.57 -5.67
CA ASN A 386 -9.50 -15.83 -5.20
C ASN A 386 -9.43 -16.10 -3.69
N GLY A 387 -10.55 -16.09 -2.98
CA GLY A 387 -10.60 -16.37 -1.55
C GLY A 387 -9.93 -15.31 -0.69
N ILE A 388 -10.04 -14.04 -1.06
CA ILE A 388 -9.51 -12.94 -0.27
C ILE A 388 -10.60 -12.45 0.69
N TYR A 389 -10.36 -12.55 1.98
CA TYR A 389 -11.25 -12.03 3.02
C TYR A 389 -11.31 -10.51 2.97
N MET A 390 -12.48 -9.94 3.23
CA MET A 390 -12.66 -8.50 3.10
C MET A 390 -13.27 -7.88 4.35
N ILE A 391 -12.67 -6.77 4.79
CA ILE A 391 -13.36 -5.74 5.56
C ILE A 391 -13.82 -4.70 4.55
N ASP A 392 -15.11 -4.61 4.34
CA ASP A 392 -15.72 -3.65 3.43
C ASP A 392 -16.09 -2.39 4.21
N GLU A 393 -15.55 -1.23 3.77
CA GLU A 393 -15.60 -0.02 4.59
C GLU A 393 -16.43 1.09 3.96
N THR A 394 -17.32 1.63 4.78
CA THR A 394 -18.18 2.75 4.43
C THR A 394 -17.36 4.00 4.15
N ASN A 395 -17.71 4.75 3.12
CA ASN A 395 -17.09 6.03 2.77
C ASN A 395 -17.35 7.09 3.87
N LEU A 396 -16.53 7.06 4.89
CA LEU A 396 -16.59 7.96 6.04
C LEU A 396 -15.21 8.15 6.65
N GLU A 397 -14.71 9.38 6.61
CA GLU A 397 -13.57 9.83 7.41
C GLU A 397 -13.70 11.31 7.74
N SER A 398 -13.38 11.71 8.96
CA SER A 398 -13.49 13.10 9.42
C SER A 398 -12.38 13.49 10.40
N HIS A 399 -11.17 13.00 10.16
CA HIS A 399 -10.02 13.09 11.07
C HIS A 399 -9.76 14.53 11.51
N GLY A 400 -9.73 15.49 10.58
CA GLY A 400 -9.51 16.92 10.87
C GLY A 400 -10.57 17.58 11.73
N SER A 401 -11.76 16.96 11.90
CA SER A 401 -12.85 17.55 12.70
C SER A 401 -12.66 17.38 14.20
N TRP A 402 -11.90 16.40 14.66
CA TRP A 402 -11.69 16.09 16.08
C TRP A 402 -10.24 16.24 16.56
N GLN A 403 -9.35 16.69 15.68
CA GLN A 403 -7.99 17.06 16.02
C GLN A 403 -7.74 18.55 15.78
N LYS A 404 -6.93 19.17 16.63
CA LYS A 404 -6.43 20.54 16.46
C LYS A 404 -4.98 20.64 16.86
N LEU A 405 -4.15 21.11 15.93
CA LEU A 405 -2.71 21.26 16.13
C LEU A 405 -2.07 20.00 16.72
N GLY A 406 -2.50 18.81 16.23
CA GLY A 406 -2.00 17.52 16.66
C GLY A 406 -2.56 17.00 17.99
N ALA A 407 -3.52 17.68 18.60
CA ALA A 407 -4.17 17.27 19.85
C ALA A 407 -5.64 16.89 19.65
N VAL A 408 -6.11 15.88 20.37
CA VAL A 408 -7.53 15.48 20.37
C VAL A 408 -8.38 16.64 20.90
N GLU A 409 -9.30 17.15 20.06
CA GLU A 409 -10.20 18.24 20.37
C GLU A 409 -11.53 18.08 19.60
N PRO A 410 -12.49 17.28 20.12
CA PRO A 410 -13.71 16.90 19.40
C PRO A 410 -14.87 17.91 19.50
N SER A 411 -14.63 19.17 19.83
CA SER A 411 -15.71 20.15 20.08
C SER A 411 -16.60 20.44 18.87
N TRP A 412 -16.13 20.09 17.64
CA TRP A 412 -16.89 20.26 16.40
C TRP A 412 -16.77 19.03 15.48
N ASN A 413 -16.55 17.88 16.10
CA ASN A 413 -16.53 16.58 15.47
C ASN A 413 -17.81 16.31 14.66
N VAL A 414 -17.63 15.75 13.45
CA VAL A 414 -18.69 15.25 12.59
C VAL A 414 -18.34 13.80 12.16
N PRO A 415 -19.35 12.91 11.99
CA PRO A 415 -20.78 13.12 12.26
C PRO A 415 -21.08 13.23 13.76
N GLY A 416 -20.32 12.58 14.63
CA GLY A 416 -20.44 12.62 16.08
C GLY A 416 -21.81 12.13 16.59
N SER A 417 -22.53 13.06 17.25
CA SER A 417 -23.90 12.83 17.71
C SER A 417 -24.78 13.98 17.25
N LEU A 418 -24.65 14.38 15.99
CA LEU A 418 -25.35 15.52 15.39
C LEU A 418 -26.48 14.99 14.49
N PRO A 419 -27.77 15.15 14.91
CA PRO A 419 -28.90 14.55 14.21
C PRO A 419 -29.00 14.88 12.71
N GLU A 420 -28.44 16.01 12.28
CA GLU A 420 -28.41 16.43 10.88
C GLU A 420 -27.47 15.61 10.00
N TRP A 421 -26.50 14.89 10.58
CA TRP A 421 -25.57 14.02 9.86
C TRP A 421 -25.98 12.55 9.86
N LYS A 422 -26.84 12.16 10.79
CA LYS A 422 -27.19 10.76 11.00
C LYS A 422 -27.72 10.05 9.75
N ASP A 423 -28.68 10.64 9.07
CA ASP A 423 -29.32 10.02 7.91
C ASP A 423 -28.35 9.90 6.73
N CYS A 424 -27.46 10.88 6.57
CA CYS A 424 -26.40 10.87 5.56
C CYS A 424 -25.41 9.69 5.75
N VAL A 425 -24.91 9.48 6.97
CA VAL A 425 -23.92 8.40 7.21
C VAL A 425 -24.57 7.01 7.20
N VAL A 426 -25.82 6.90 7.67
CA VAL A 426 -26.57 5.62 7.57
C VAL A 426 -26.90 5.30 6.11
N ASP A 427 -27.16 6.30 5.27
CA ASP A 427 -27.36 6.11 3.82
C ASP A 427 -26.11 5.56 3.14
N ARG A 428 -24.91 6.03 3.52
CA ARG A 428 -23.63 5.51 3.03
C ARG A 428 -23.43 4.04 3.41
N ALA A 429 -23.68 3.69 4.68
CA ALA A 429 -23.65 2.31 5.16
C ALA A 429 -24.65 1.42 4.39
N ARG A 430 -25.86 1.93 4.13
CA ARG A 430 -26.88 1.23 3.34
C ARG A 430 -26.45 1.06 1.89
N SER A 431 -25.91 2.09 1.25
CA SER A 431 -25.49 2.06 -0.16
C SER A 431 -24.42 0.99 -0.38
N MET A 432 -23.42 0.91 0.49
CA MET A 432 -22.40 -0.13 0.50
C MET A 432 -23.04 -1.51 0.72
N PHE A 433 -23.79 -1.68 1.81
CA PHE A 433 -24.44 -2.96 2.16
C PHE A 433 -25.32 -3.49 1.02
N GLU A 434 -26.22 -2.69 0.48
CA GLU A 434 -27.16 -3.15 -0.56
C GLU A 434 -26.42 -3.57 -1.83
N ARG A 435 -25.34 -2.89 -2.20
CA ARG A 435 -24.51 -3.25 -3.34
C ARG A 435 -23.75 -4.56 -3.09
N ASP A 436 -23.10 -4.74 -1.92
CA ASP A 436 -22.03 -5.72 -1.71
C ASP A 436 -22.48 -6.96 -0.90
N LYS A 437 -23.71 -6.99 -0.41
CA LYS A 437 -24.26 -8.03 0.50
C LYS A 437 -24.18 -9.47 -0.02
N ASN A 438 -24.07 -9.69 -1.34
CA ASN A 438 -24.01 -11.01 -1.94
C ASN A 438 -22.59 -11.62 -1.96
N HIS A 439 -21.54 -10.81 -1.78
CA HIS A 439 -20.16 -11.28 -1.89
C HIS A 439 -19.73 -12.16 -0.72
N ALA A 440 -19.22 -13.35 -1.03
CA ALA A 440 -18.73 -14.30 -0.02
C ALA A 440 -17.47 -13.78 0.68
N ALA A 441 -16.65 -13.00 0.00
CA ALA A 441 -15.41 -12.41 0.51
C ALA A 441 -15.65 -11.42 1.65
N VAL A 442 -16.76 -10.68 1.65
CA VAL A 442 -17.10 -9.71 2.69
C VAL A 442 -17.45 -10.45 3.98
N LEU A 443 -16.55 -10.41 4.97
CA LEU A 443 -16.73 -11.03 6.29
C LEU A 443 -17.17 -10.01 7.34
N ILE A 444 -16.73 -8.76 7.19
CA ILE A 444 -16.89 -7.69 8.19
C ILE A 444 -17.34 -6.42 7.49
N TRP A 445 -18.37 -5.79 8.01
CA TRP A 445 -18.79 -4.43 7.65
C TRP A 445 -18.08 -3.43 8.53
N SER A 446 -17.47 -2.39 7.92
CA SER A 446 -16.81 -1.32 8.66
C SER A 446 -17.59 -0.01 8.56
N CYS A 447 -17.73 0.67 9.71
CA CYS A 447 -18.47 1.95 9.77
C CYS A 447 -17.69 3.14 9.22
N GLY A 448 -16.44 2.97 8.82
CA GLY A 448 -15.57 4.04 8.32
C GLY A 448 -14.25 4.10 9.06
N ASN A 449 -13.55 5.21 8.89
CA ASN A 449 -12.21 5.45 9.39
C ASN A 449 -12.12 6.75 10.18
N GLU A 450 -11.25 6.82 11.15
CA GLU A 450 -10.73 8.00 11.88
C GLU A 450 -11.73 9.13 12.13
N SER A 451 -12.98 8.76 12.41
CA SER A 451 -14.03 9.67 12.88
C SER A 451 -14.27 9.44 14.37
N TYR A 452 -14.36 10.50 15.16
CA TYR A 452 -14.57 10.35 16.60
C TYR A 452 -15.96 9.78 16.87
N ALA A 453 -16.01 8.64 17.59
CA ALA A 453 -17.23 7.87 17.80
C ALA A 453 -18.36 8.68 18.46
N GLY A 454 -19.59 8.44 18.02
CA GLY A 454 -20.81 9.08 18.51
C GLY A 454 -22.07 8.28 18.15
N GLU A 455 -23.24 8.87 18.43
CA GLU A 455 -24.55 8.25 18.17
C GLU A 455 -24.79 7.96 16.68
N ASP A 456 -24.19 8.73 15.78
CA ASP A 456 -24.44 8.57 14.35
C ASP A 456 -23.71 7.35 13.79
N ILE A 457 -22.46 7.11 14.23
CA ILE A 457 -21.70 5.89 13.88
C ILE A 457 -22.31 4.67 14.59
N LEU A 458 -22.83 4.84 15.84
CA LEU A 458 -23.58 3.77 16.49
C LEU A 458 -24.82 3.40 15.69
N ALA A 459 -25.51 4.36 15.08
CA ALA A 459 -26.65 4.07 14.20
C ALA A 459 -26.26 3.31 12.92
N MET A 460 -25.07 3.56 12.36
CA MET A 460 -24.52 2.78 11.23
C MET A 460 -24.27 1.33 11.65
N SER A 461 -23.60 1.12 12.79
CA SER A 461 -23.35 -0.21 13.33
C SER A 461 -24.66 -0.98 13.59
N GLN A 462 -25.64 -0.30 14.19
CA GLN A 462 -26.97 -0.89 14.41
C GLN A 462 -27.66 -1.27 13.10
N PHE A 463 -27.53 -0.44 12.04
CA PHE A 463 -28.06 -0.75 10.72
C PHE A 463 -27.48 -2.08 10.19
N PHE A 464 -26.17 -2.30 10.28
CA PHE A 464 -25.57 -3.56 9.84
C PHE A 464 -26.06 -4.76 10.70
N HIS A 465 -26.05 -4.66 12.02
CA HIS A 465 -26.53 -5.73 12.89
C HIS A 465 -27.99 -6.10 12.65
N ASP A 466 -28.85 -5.10 12.37
CA ASP A 466 -30.29 -5.33 12.12
C ASP A 466 -30.55 -5.99 10.76
N HIS A 467 -29.71 -5.69 9.74
CA HIS A 467 -29.93 -6.18 8.38
C HIS A 467 -29.13 -7.44 8.09
N ASP A 468 -27.93 -7.57 8.64
CA ASP A 468 -27.06 -8.72 8.41
C ASP A 468 -26.38 -9.24 9.69
N PRO A 469 -27.12 -9.93 10.55
CA PRO A 469 -26.57 -10.52 11.76
C PRO A 469 -25.56 -11.67 11.51
N GLY A 470 -25.39 -12.08 10.25
CA GLY A 470 -24.44 -13.12 9.83
C GLY A 470 -23.02 -12.60 9.57
N ARG A 471 -22.80 -11.29 9.62
CA ARG A 471 -21.47 -10.65 9.51
C ARG A 471 -21.20 -9.79 10.74
N LEU A 472 -19.91 -9.59 11.03
CA LEU A 472 -19.48 -8.75 12.15
C LEU A 472 -19.34 -7.29 11.72
N VAL A 473 -19.35 -6.39 12.71
CA VAL A 473 -19.20 -4.95 12.49
C VAL A 473 -17.89 -4.47 13.12
N HIS A 474 -17.14 -3.70 12.37
CA HIS A 474 -15.85 -3.13 12.73
C HIS A 474 -15.94 -1.62 12.87
N TYR A 475 -15.26 -1.08 13.89
CA TYR A 475 -14.90 0.33 13.97
C TYR A 475 -13.77 0.55 14.98
N GLU A 476 -12.64 1.17 14.54
CA GLU A 476 -11.47 1.40 15.39
C GLU A 476 -11.61 2.62 16.29
N GLY A 477 -12.38 3.64 15.87
CA GLY A 477 -12.54 4.92 16.60
C GLY A 477 -13.11 4.77 18.01
N VAL A 478 -13.67 3.60 18.36
CA VAL A 478 -14.07 3.27 19.74
C VAL A 478 -12.90 3.26 20.72
N PHE A 479 -11.66 3.09 20.23
CA PHE A 479 -10.47 3.20 21.05
C PHE A 479 -10.33 4.60 21.69
N HIS A 480 -10.70 5.63 20.98
CA HIS A 480 -10.67 7.03 21.47
C HIS A 480 -11.89 7.40 22.31
N CYS A 481 -13.00 6.69 22.15
CA CYS A 481 -14.27 6.99 22.85
C CYS A 481 -14.97 5.73 23.33
N ARG A 482 -14.53 5.15 24.45
CA ARG A 482 -15.03 3.91 25.03
C ARG A 482 -16.50 3.92 25.45
N ALA A 483 -17.13 5.10 25.53
CA ALA A 483 -18.57 5.18 25.76
C ALA A 483 -19.38 4.52 24.62
N PHE A 484 -18.81 4.41 23.44
CA PHE A 484 -19.40 3.82 22.24
C PHE A 484 -18.76 2.47 21.86
N ASP A 485 -18.16 1.76 22.80
CA ASP A 485 -17.48 0.47 22.54
C ASP A 485 -18.40 -0.60 21.89
N ALA A 486 -19.71 -0.44 22.01
CA ALA A 486 -20.70 -1.33 21.39
C ALA A 486 -20.78 -1.21 19.86
N ILE A 487 -20.15 -0.20 19.24
CA ILE A 487 -20.13 -0.04 17.78
C ILE A 487 -19.37 -1.19 17.09
N SER A 488 -18.29 -1.69 17.70
CA SER A 488 -17.42 -2.71 17.08
C SER A 488 -17.54 -4.05 17.81
N ASP A 489 -17.60 -5.15 17.06
CA ASP A 489 -17.61 -6.52 17.61
C ASP A 489 -16.21 -7.00 18.02
N MET A 490 -15.16 -6.32 17.61
CA MET A 490 -13.77 -6.62 17.92
C MET A 490 -13.04 -5.40 18.50
N GLU A 491 -11.96 -5.65 19.21
CA GLU A 491 -10.97 -4.62 19.50
C GLU A 491 -10.13 -4.41 18.23
N SER A 492 -10.17 -3.21 17.73
CA SER A 492 -9.37 -2.81 16.57
C SER A 492 -8.56 -1.58 16.93
N ARG A 493 -7.30 -1.56 16.52
CA ARG A 493 -6.42 -0.41 16.75
C ARG A 493 -5.55 -0.18 15.52
N MET A 494 -5.08 1.05 15.39
CA MET A 494 -4.06 1.45 14.43
C MET A 494 -2.70 1.50 15.12
N TYR A 495 -1.70 0.91 14.51
CA TYR A 495 -0.29 0.98 14.91
C TYR A 495 -0.01 0.67 16.39
N ALA A 496 -0.90 -0.12 17.02
CA ALA A 496 -0.65 -0.59 18.37
C ALA A 496 0.62 -1.43 18.40
N LYS A 497 1.44 -1.18 19.42
CA LYS A 497 2.73 -1.83 19.56
C LYS A 497 2.59 -3.26 20.03
N PRO A 498 3.49 -4.19 19.67
CA PRO A 498 3.37 -5.61 20.07
C PRO A 498 3.17 -5.82 21.56
N TRP A 499 3.81 -5.00 22.41
CA TRP A 499 3.65 -5.10 23.87
C TRP A 499 2.29 -4.59 24.37
N GLU A 500 1.69 -3.58 23.73
CA GLU A 500 0.35 -3.08 24.07
C GLU A 500 -0.72 -4.11 23.72
N ILE A 501 -0.53 -4.81 22.58
CA ILE A 501 -1.40 -5.92 22.16
C ILE A 501 -1.31 -7.07 23.15
N ARG A 502 -0.09 -7.44 23.55
CA ARG A 502 0.14 -8.48 24.56
C ARG A 502 -0.54 -8.15 25.88
N GLU A 503 -0.41 -6.92 26.38
CA GLU A 503 -1.07 -6.47 27.60
C GLU A 503 -2.60 -6.62 27.50
N TYR A 504 -3.20 -6.25 26.37
CA TYR A 504 -4.62 -6.44 26.13
C TYR A 504 -5.02 -7.91 26.17
N LEU A 505 -4.31 -8.78 25.46
CA LEU A 505 -4.62 -10.21 25.35
C LEU A 505 -4.43 -10.94 26.69
N GLU A 506 -3.42 -10.60 27.48
CA GLU A 506 -3.17 -11.14 28.82
C GLU A 506 -4.26 -10.74 29.82
N SER A 507 -5.04 -9.70 29.54
CA SER A 507 -6.20 -9.33 30.35
C SER A 507 -7.41 -10.25 30.17
N HIS A 508 -7.32 -11.26 29.29
CA HIS A 508 -8.41 -12.19 28.93
C HIS A 508 -9.68 -11.45 28.45
N PRO A 509 -9.56 -10.66 27.39
CA PRO A 509 -10.66 -9.83 26.89
C PRO A 509 -11.81 -10.66 26.31
N LYS A 510 -12.97 -10.03 26.15
CA LYS A 510 -14.11 -10.66 25.50
C LYS A 510 -14.08 -10.58 23.99
N LYS A 511 -13.49 -9.48 23.45
CA LYS A 511 -13.39 -9.23 22.04
C LYS A 511 -12.04 -9.73 21.50
N PRO A 512 -12.00 -10.32 20.31
CA PRO A 512 -10.74 -10.58 19.60
C PRO A 512 -10.05 -9.29 19.25
N PHE A 513 -8.77 -9.35 18.95
CA PHE A 513 -7.96 -8.21 18.55
C PHE A 513 -7.52 -8.32 17.09
N ILE A 514 -7.72 -7.25 16.33
CA ILE A 514 -7.11 -7.06 15.01
C ILE A 514 -6.41 -5.70 14.95
N LEU A 515 -5.48 -5.56 14.02
CA LEU A 515 -4.93 -4.28 13.62
C LEU A 515 -5.55 -3.88 12.27
N CYS A 516 -6.49 -2.92 12.27
CA CYS A 516 -7.01 -2.42 11.00
C CYS A 516 -5.92 -1.72 10.18
N GLU A 517 -4.90 -1.17 10.87
CA GLU A 517 -3.68 -0.64 10.27
C GLU A 517 -2.47 -0.99 11.13
N TYR A 518 -1.39 -1.44 10.48
CA TYR A 518 -0.10 -1.65 11.13
C TYR A 518 1.03 -1.67 10.09
N MET A 519 2.26 -1.63 10.57
CA MET A 519 3.45 -1.74 9.72
C MET A 519 3.44 -0.69 8.60
N HIS A 520 3.44 0.60 9.00
CA HIS A 520 3.42 1.74 8.05
C HIS A 520 4.65 1.68 7.12
N ASP A 521 4.44 1.32 5.84
CA ASP A 521 5.52 1.02 4.88
C ASP A 521 6.01 2.26 4.13
N MET A 522 6.25 3.35 4.85
CA MET A 522 6.77 4.57 4.26
C MET A 522 8.25 4.42 3.89
N GLY A 523 8.54 4.54 2.59
CA GLY A 523 9.89 4.39 2.07
C GLY A 523 10.48 3.00 2.26
N ASN A 524 11.60 2.87 2.98
CA ASN A 524 12.25 1.61 3.33
C ASN A 524 11.87 1.20 4.76
N SER A 525 10.95 0.28 4.91
CA SER A 525 10.25 -0.05 6.15
C SER A 525 10.01 -1.56 6.34
N LEU A 526 8.95 -1.92 7.11
CA LEU A 526 8.52 -3.27 7.48
C LEU A 526 9.54 -4.07 8.33
N GLY A 527 10.43 -3.39 9.04
CA GLY A 527 11.26 -4.01 10.08
C GLY A 527 10.44 -4.38 11.32
N GLY A 528 10.72 -5.55 11.93
CA GLY A 528 10.06 -6.01 13.16
C GLY A 528 8.72 -6.73 12.97
N MET A 529 8.32 -7.11 11.75
CA MET A 529 7.08 -7.87 11.49
C MET A 529 6.98 -9.17 12.30
N GLU A 530 8.13 -9.76 12.67
CA GLU A 530 8.21 -10.95 13.54
C GLU A 530 7.43 -10.78 14.84
N SER A 531 7.54 -9.62 15.48
CA SER A 531 6.94 -9.34 16.78
C SER A 531 5.42 -9.39 16.75
N TYR A 532 4.80 -9.00 15.62
CA TYR A 532 3.36 -9.08 15.42
C TYR A 532 2.89 -10.49 15.08
N VAL A 533 3.56 -11.14 14.12
CA VAL A 533 3.12 -12.46 13.65
C VAL A 533 3.22 -13.53 14.75
N ARG A 534 4.25 -13.46 15.60
CA ARG A 534 4.37 -14.37 16.74
C ARG A 534 3.25 -14.24 17.76
N LEU A 535 2.63 -13.07 17.90
CA LEU A 535 1.45 -12.94 18.77
C LEU A 535 0.27 -13.78 18.27
N ALA A 536 0.12 -13.92 16.95
CA ALA A 536 -0.90 -14.79 16.37
C ALA A 536 -0.62 -16.28 16.60
N ASP A 537 0.66 -16.66 16.70
CA ASP A 537 1.05 -18.04 17.08
C ASP A 537 0.84 -18.32 18.58
N GLU A 538 0.83 -17.28 19.45
CA GLU A 538 0.74 -17.39 20.91
C GLU A 538 -0.70 -17.23 21.45
N PHE A 539 -1.53 -16.40 20.84
CA PHE A 539 -2.85 -16.01 21.32
C PHE A 539 -3.91 -16.22 20.25
N ASP A 540 -4.89 -17.07 20.51
CA ASP A 540 -5.99 -17.32 19.56
C ASP A 540 -6.83 -16.07 19.27
N GLN A 541 -6.94 -15.16 20.22
CA GLN A 541 -7.72 -13.93 20.09
C GLN A 541 -6.98 -12.81 19.34
N TYR A 542 -5.68 -12.93 19.04
CA TYR A 542 -5.02 -12.03 18.12
C TYR A 542 -5.13 -12.58 16.70
N GLN A 543 -5.88 -11.91 15.86
CA GLN A 543 -6.26 -12.45 14.57
C GLN A 543 -5.64 -11.69 13.39
N GLY A 544 -4.44 -11.15 13.61
CA GLY A 544 -3.64 -10.50 12.55
C GLY A 544 -3.99 -9.05 12.31
N GLY A 545 -3.77 -8.57 11.08
CA GLY A 545 -3.99 -7.17 10.74
C GLY A 545 -3.76 -6.87 9.27
N PHE A 546 -3.86 -5.58 8.94
CA PHE A 546 -3.80 -5.06 7.58
C PHE A 546 -2.65 -4.06 7.48
N ILE A 547 -1.62 -4.38 6.68
CA ILE A 547 -0.47 -3.49 6.45
C ILE A 547 -0.95 -2.18 5.83
N TRP A 548 -0.43 -1.06 6.27
CA TRP A 548 -0.63 0.24 5.65
C TRP A 548 0.55 0.59 4.74
N ASP A 549 0.37 0.67 3.39
CA ASP A 549 -0.77 0.21 2.65
C ASP A 549 -0.33 -0.61 1.42
N TYR A 550 -1.16 -0.74 0.39
CA TYR A 550 -0.85 -1.56 -0.77
C TYR A 550 0.12 -0.88 -1.74
N MET A 551 -0.13 0.39 -2.11
CA MET A 551 0.60 1.05 -3.19
C MET A 551 0.94 2.50 -2.85
N ASP A 552 2.19 2.91 -3.07
CA ASP A 552 2.58 4.32 -2.95
C ASP A 552 1.67 5.22 -3.79
N GLN A 553 1.05 6.19 -3.17
CA GLN A 553 0.24 7.19 -3.87
C GLN A 553 1.14 8.31 -4.37
N ALA A 554 1.74 8.11 -5.55
CA ALA A 554 2.53 9.13 -6.25
C ALA A 554 2.01 9.31 -7.67
N LEU A 555 2.16 10.51 -8.21
CA LEU A 555 1.65 10.87 -9.53
C LEU A 555 2.79 11.11 -10.51
N ARG A 556 2.68 10.52 -11.70
CA ARG A 556 3.62 10.76 -12.78
C ARG A 556 3.41 12.15 -13.36
N HIS A 557 4.49 12.94 -13.36
CA HIS A 557 4.46 14.27 -13.96
C HIS A 557 5.77 14.58 -14.66
N THR A 558 5.82 15.72 -15.37
CA THR A 558 7.04 16.23 -15.99
C THR A 558 7.65 17.30 -15.10
N ASP A 559 8.89 17.11 -14.65
CA ASP A 559 9.60 18.09 -13.84
C ASP A 559 10.05 19.33 -14.64
N ALA A 560 10.62 20.32 -13.96
CA ALA A 560 11.10 21.56 -14.56
C ALA A 560 12.22 21.34 -15.61
N LEU A 561 12.86 20.18 -15.62
CA LEU A 561 13.90 19.80 -16.59
C LEU A 561 13.37 18.95 -17.74
N GLY A 562 12.06 18.70 -17.82
CA GLY A 562 11.42 17.90 -18.85
C GLY A 562 11.53 16.39 -18.66
N ARG A 563 11.86 15.91 -17.45
CA ARG A 563 11.98 14.49 -17.13
C ARG A 563 10.65 13.96 -16.59
N SER A 564 10.28 12.75 -16.95
CA SER A 564 9.14 12.05 -16.32
C SER A 564 9.56 11.53 -14.95
N VAL A 565 8.86 11.94 -13.90
CA VAL A 565 9.14 11.62 -12.50
C VAL A 565 7.85 11.25 -11.77
N LEU A 566 7.99 10.51 -10.66
CA LEU A 566 6.92 10.31 -9.69
C LEU A 566 7.02 11.42 -8.65
N GLY A 567 5.95 12.20 -8.52
CA GLY A 567 5.86 13.30 -7.57
C GLY A 567 4.89 13.00 -6.44
N TYR A 568 5.11 13.66 -5.33
CA TYR A 568 4.30 13.58 -4.11
C TYR A 568 3.80 14.97 -3.70
N GLY A 569 3.09 15.08 -2.59
CA GLY A 569 2.59 16.38 -2.10
C GLY A 569 3.69 17.44 -1.99
N GLY A 570 3.41 18.64 -2.49
CA GLY A 570 4.36 19.75 -2.57
C GLY A 570 4.99 19.96 -3.95
N ASP A 571 5.08 18.92 -4.78
CA ASP A 571 5.62 19.01 -6.14
C ASP A 571 4.69 19.74 -7.10
N PHE A 572 3.40 19.77 -6.78
CA PHE A 572 2.35 20.38 -7.59
C PHE A 572 2.03 21.81 -7.20
N ALA A 573 2.95 22.49 -6.48
CA ALA A 573 2.76 23.82 -5.90
C ALA A 573 1.59 23.89 -4.89
N ASP A 574 1.16 22.77 -4.39
CA ASP A 574 0.15 22.62 -3.35
C ASP A 574 0.71 23.05 -1.98
N ARG A 575 -0.10 23.78 -1.22
CA ARG A 575 0.13 24.21 0.16
C ARG A 575 -1.27 24.42 0.79
N ASN A 576 -1.56 23.93 1.97
CA ASN A 576 -0.78 23.01 2.80
C ASN A 576 -0.61 21.63 2.16
N THR A 577 0.36 20.84 2.65
CA THR A 577 0.60 19.49 2.16
C THR A 577 1.40 18.68 3.19
N ASP A 578 1.23 17.36 3.17
CA ASP A 578 1.97 16.41 4.02
C ASP A 578 3.09 15.66 3.25
N TYR A 579 3.54 16.23 2.13
CA TYR A 579 4.68 15.80 1.33
C TYR A 579 4.62 14.32 0.91
N ASN A 580 5.70 13.55 1.17
CA ASN A 580 5.82 12.14 0.77
C ASN A 580 5.11 11.17 1.74
N PHE A 581 4.27 11.67 2.64
CA PHE A 581 3.50 10.82 3.55
C PHE A 581 2.49 9.91 2.83
N SER A 582 2.19 10.20 1.57
CA SER A 582 1.41 9.33 0.66
C SER A 582 2.19 8.13 0.11
N GLY A 583 3.50 8.00 0.38
CA GLY A 583 4.37 6.95 -0.15
C GLY A 583 4.59 5.80 0.84
N ASN A 584 3.55 5.07 1.19
CA ASN A 584 3.54 4.05 2.25
C ASN A 584 3.06 2.67 1.79
N GLY A 585 3.06 2.41 0.48
CA GLY A 585 2.69 1.12 -0.09
C GLY A 585 3.76 0.04 0.03
N ILE A 586 3.34 -1.24 0.06
CA ILE A 586 4.24 -2.41 -0.07
C ILE A 586 4.69 -2.63 -1.53
N VAL A 587 4.09 -1.91 -2.46
CA VAL A 587 4.54 -1.76 -3.85
C VAL A 587 4.74 -0.29 -4.18
N TYR A 588 5.69 0.00 -5.08
CA TYR A 588 5.89 1.35 -5.61
C TYR A 588 4.68 1.79 -6.46
N ALA A 589 4.57 3.09 -6.71
CA ALA A 589 3.46 3.66 -7.49
C ALA A 589 3.33 3.13 -8.93
N ASP A 590 4.37 2.51 -9.48
CA ASP A 590 4.36 1.83 -10.78
C ASP A 590 3.98 0.34 -10.71
N GLY A 591 3.66 -0.16 -9.50
CA GLY A 591 3.26 -1.53 -9.24
C GLY A 591 4.42 -2.52 -9.00
N ALA A 592 5.67 -2.07 -9.02
CA ALA A 592 6.81 -2.93 -8.67
C ALA A 592 6.82 -3.21 -7.15
N GLU A 593 7.09 -4.47 -6.78
CA GLU A 593 7.18 -4.85 -5.37
C GLU A 593 8.40 -4.19 -4.70
N LYS A 594 8.22 -3.62 -3.51
CA LYS A 594 9.33 -3.15 -2.69
C LYS A 594 10.15 -4.34 -2.15
N PRO A 595 11.45 -4.17 -1.84
CA PRO A 595 12.29 -5.25 -1.27
C PRO A 595 11.70 -5.90 -0.02
N ALA A 596 10.95 -5.16 0.80
CA ALA A 596 10.25 -5.65 1.97
C ALA A 596 9.25 -6.79 1.69
N MET A 597 8.73 -6.89 0.47
CA MET A 597 7.72 -7.89 0.08
C MET A 597 8.18 -9.33 0.28
N GLN A 598 9.49 -9.62 0.23
CA GLN A 598 9.99 -10.97 0.53
C GLN A 598 9.73 -11.36 2.00
N ASP A 599 9.78 -10.39 2.94
CA ASP A 599 9.48 -10.63 4.34
C ASP A 599 7.98 -10.74 4.58
N VAL A 600 7.15 -9.93 3.91
CA VAL A 600 5.68 -10.09 3.91
C VAL A 600 5.30 -11.51 3.49
N ARG A 601 5.83 -11.99 2.36
CA ARG A 601 5.59 -13.36 1.86
C ARG A 601 6.00 -14.43 2.86
N TYR A 602 7.13 -14.26 3.54
CA TYR A 602 7.60 -15.19 4.55
C TYR A 602 6.71 -15.19 5.80
N TRP A 603 6.41 -14.01 6.34
CA TRP A 603 5.65 -13.91 7.58
C TRP A 603 4.18 -14.28 7.41
N TYR A 604 3.61 -14.05 6.24
CA TYR A 604 2.24 -14.45 5.89
C TYR A 604 2.13 -15.93 5.45
N ASP A 605 3.23 -16.67 5.42
CA ASP A 605 3.18 -18.11 5.20
C ASP A 605 2.91 -18.87 6.51
N THR A 606 2.52 -20.12 6.38
CA THR A 606 2.22 -20.99 7.53
C THR A 606 3.46 -21.25 8.39
N PRO A 607 3.32 -21.46 9.71
CA PRO A 607 4.45 -21.77 10.58
C PRO A 607 5.30 -22.95 10.09
N ALA A 608 4.67 -23.98 9.51
CA ALA A 608 5.36 -25.16 8.97
C ALA A 608 6.25 -24.79 7.75
N ARG A 609 5.76 -23.92 6.84
CA ARG A 609 6.52 -23.48 5.68
C ARG A 609 7.64 -22.52 6.07
N ARG A 610 7.40 -21.61 7.04
CA ARG A 610 8.45 -20.76 7.63
C ARG A 610 9.58 -21.61 8.21
N ALA A 611 9.26 -22.62 9.04
CA ALA A 611 10.24 -23.53 9.60
C ALA A 611 11.03 -24.32 8.54
N ALA A 612 10.36 -24.74 7.46
CA ALA A 612 11.03 -25.41 6.34
C ALA A 612 11.97 -24.46 5.56
N HIS A 613 11.57 -23.19 5.39
CA HIS A 613 12.39 -22.14 4.80
C HIS A 613 13.67 -21.92 5.62
N ASP A 614 13.53 -21.72 6.94
CA ASP A 614 14.64 -21.52 7.86
C ASP A 614 15.63 -22.70 7.86
N ALA A 615 15.11 -23.92 7.86
CA ALA A 615 15.93 -25.12 7.80
C ALA A 615 16.75 -25.22 6.50
N ARG A 616 16.15 -24.85 5.36
CA ARG A 616 16.85 -24.80 4.06
C ARG A 616 17.95 -23.74 4.07
N ASN A 617 17.67 -22.53 4.55
CA ASN A 617 18.63 -21.45 4.64
C ASN A 617 19.80 -21.81 5.55
N ALA A 618 19.54 -22.40 6.73
CA ALA A 618 20.58 -22.85 7.65
C ALA A 618 21.48 -23.93 7.02
N ALA A 619 20.92 -24.91 6.31
CA ALA A 619 21.68 -25.94 5.63
C ALA A 619 22.55 -25.37 4.49
N ALA A 620 22.02 -24.42 3.71
CA ALA A 620 22.74 -23.77 2.63
C ALA A 620 23.89 -22.90 3.16
N ALA A 621 23.65 -22.13 4.22
CA ALA A 621 24.66 -21.33 4.89
C ALA A 621 25.80 -22.20 5.45
N ALA A 622 25.48 -23.26 6.17
CA ALA A 622 26.47 -24.21 6.70
C ALA A 622 27.30 -24.91 5.59
N ARG A 623 26.72 -25.12 4.41
CA ARG A 623 27.45 -25.60 3.23
C ARG A 623 28.42 -24.55 2.70
N ALA A 624 27.97 -23.31 2.54
CA ALA A 624 28.78 -22.20 2.08
C ALA A 624 29.99 -21.95 3.02
N ASP A 625 29.77 -21.98 4.34
CA ASP A 625 30.82 -21.84 5.34
C ASP A 625 31.90 -22.95 5.22
N ARG A 626 31.49 -24.20 4.99
CA ARG A 626 32.43 -25.31 4.76
C ARG A 626 33.22 -25.16 3.46
N ASP A 627 32.58 -24.71 2.39
CA ASP A 627 33.23 -24.54 1.10
C ASP A 627 34.19 -23.35 1.13
N ALA A 628 33.83 -22.23 1.80
CA ALA A 628 34.72 -21.11 2.04
C ALA A 628 35.97 -21.50 2.86
N ALA A 629 35.80 -22.27 3.95
CA ALA A 629 36.90 -22.77 4.74
C ALA A 629 37.86 -23.67 3.93
N LYS A 630 37.35 -24.52 3.05
CA LYS A 630 38.18 -25.35 2.13
C LYS A 630 38.95 -24.48 1.14
N ALA A 631 38.27 -23.50 0.52
CA ALA A 631 38.91 -22.59 -0.43
C ALA A 631 40.03 -21.80 0.22
N GLN A 632 39.83 -21.30 1.44
CA GLN A 632 40.81 -20.57 2.20
C GLN A 632 42.03 -21.48 2.56
N ALA A 633 41.78 -22.71 3.02
CA ALA A 633 42.82 -23.68 3.35
C ALA A 633 43.64 -24.15 2.13
N ALA A 634 43.08 -24.06 0.92
CA ALA A 634 43.77 -24.44 -0.31
C ALA A 634 44.70 -23.34 -0.86
N ARG A 635 44.65 -22.12 -0.35
CA ARG A 635 45.53 -21.01 -0.75
C ARG A 635 46.96 -21.29 -0.34
N LYS A 636 47.87 -21.15 -1.30
CA LYS A 636 49.31 -21.34 -1.06
C LYS A 636 49.97 -19.99 -0.76
N PRO A 637 50.94 -19.96 0.16
CA PRO A 637 51.71 -18.76 0.42
C PRO A 637 52.59 -18.41 -0.79
N GLY A 638 52.52 -17.14 -1.22
CA GLY A 638 53.43 -16.51 -2.20
C GLY A 638 54.56 -15.78 -1.50
N THR A 639 55.30 -14.98 -2.26
CA THR A 639 56.38 -14.13 -1.74
C THR A 639 55.93 -12.68 -1.70
N LEU A 640 56.04 -12.01 -0.58
CA LEU A 640 55.82 -10.58 -0.45
C LEU A 640 57.11 -9.78 -0.63
N THR A 641 57.07 -8.74 -1.42
CA THR A 641 58.09 -7.72 -1.54
C THR A 641 57.61 -6.44 -0.84
N VAL A 642 58.41 -5.98 0.11
CA VAL A 642 58.09 -4.77 0.89
C VAL A 642 59.04 -3.66 0.50
N THR A 643 58.47 -2.48 0.17
CA THR A 643 59.23 -1.26 -0.15
C THR A 643 58.80 -0.16 0.82
N GLU A 644 59.79 0.42 1.51
CA GLU A 644 59.57 1.50 2.48
C GLU A 644 60.06 2.81 1.88
N GLY A 645 59.19 3.81 1.83
CA GLY A 645 59.48 5.17 1.48
C GLY A 645 59.35 6.12 2.68
N ASP A 646 59.58 7.41 2.50
CA ASP A 646 59.52 8.40 3.59
C ASP A 646 58.12 8.57 4.20
N GLY A 647 57.03 8.37 3.42
CA GLY A 647 55.66 8.53 3.85
C GLY A 647 54.75 7.37 3.53
N ASN A 648 55.26 6.37 2.78
CA ASN A 648 54.46 5.25 2.28
C ASN A 648 55.14 3.90 2.48
N LEU A 649 54.36 2.87 2.65
CA LEU A 649 54.78 1.48 2.67
C LEU A 649 54.07 0.69 1.58
N GLY A 650 54.84 0.26 0.58
CA GLY A 650 54.35 -0.57 -0.51
C GLY A 650 54.55 -2.04 -0.18
N VAL A 651 53.50 -2.86 -0.48
CA VAL A 651 53.58 -4.31 -0.38
C VAL A 651 53.09 -4.90 -1.70
N ARG A 652 53.93 -5.70 -2.34
CA ARG A 652 53.67 -6.33 -3.62
C ARG A 652 53.72 -7.84 -3.49
N GLY A 653 52.71 -8.53 -4.08
CA GLY A 653 52.71 -9.96 -4.26
C GLY A 653 52.43 -10.35 -5.72
N ASP A 654 52.08 -11.60 -5.93
CA ASP A 654 51.73 -12.11 -7.27
C ASP A 654 50.36 -11.57 -7.69
N GLY A 655 50.36 -10.70 -8.70
CA GLY A 655 49.14 -10.09 -9.22
C GLY A 655 48.60 -8.88 -8.44
N PHE A 656 49.21 -8.45 -7.34
CA PHE A 656 48.70 -7.34 -6.54
C PHE A 656 49.74 -6.39 -6.01
N GLU A 657 49.31 -5.18 -5.71
CA GLU A 657 50.08 -4.18 -4.97
C GLU A 657 49.19 -3.37 -4.01
N VAL A 658 49.63 -3.19 -2.76
CA VAL A 658 48.98 -2.32 -1.77
C VAL A 658 49.95 -1.23 -1.37
N LEU A 659 49.54 0.02 -1.45
CA LEU A 659 50.31 1.17 -1.03
C LEU A 659 49.66 1.80 0.21
N PHE A 660 50.27 1.63 1.38
CA PHE A 660 49.85 2.24 2.63
C PHE A 660 50.47 3.63 2.78
N SER A 661 49.63 4.65 3.04
CA SER A 661 50.04 6.04 3.21
C SER A 661 49.85 6.49 4.65
N ALA A 662 50.90 7.01 5.26
CA ALA A 662 50.84 7.62 6.60
C ALA A 662 50.02 8.93 6.56
N GLY A 663 50.05 9.67 5.46
CA GLY A 663 49.36 10.95 5.30
C GLY A 663 47.87 10.80 4.99
N GLU A 664 47.49 9.80 4.20
CA GLU A 664 46.07 9.59 3.78
C GLU A 664 45.23 8.78 4.77
N ALA A 665 45.87 8.30 5.86
CA ALA A 665 45.15 7.51 6.87
C ALA A 665 44.50 6.24 6.32
N GLY A 666 45.21 5.49 5.47
CA GLY A 666 44.71 4.23 4.89
C GLY A 666 45.57 3.82 3.68
N PRO A 667 45.27 2.65 3.05
CA PRO A 667 45.85 2.33 1.77
C PRO A 667 45.37 3.33 0.70
N SER A 668 46.33 4.01 0.07
CA SER A 668 46.06 4.99 -0.98
C SER A 668 45.90 4.34 -2.36
N SER A 669 46.34 3.08 -2.51
CA SER A 669 46.19 2.28 -3.72
C SER A 669 46.01 0.80 -3.38
N LEU A 670 45.14 0.15 -4.10
CA LEU A 670 44.94 -1.30 -4.13
C LEU A 670 44.81 -1.74 -5.58
N THR A 671 45.90 -2.25 -6.12
CA THR A 671 45.91 -2.80 -7.49
C THR A 671 45.81 -4.32 -7.45
N VAL A 672 44.83 -4.87 -8.17
CA VAL A 672 44.63 -6.33 -8.32
C VAL A 672 44.59 -6.65 -9.81
N ASN A 673 45.47 -7.55 -10.26
CA ASN A 673 45.63 -7.92 -11.67
C ASN A 673 45.76 -6.73 -12.64
N GLY A 674 46.47 -5.68 -12.16
CA GLY A 674 46.72 -4.45 -12.93
C GLY A 674 45.58 -3.42 -12.90
N SER A 675 44.48 -3.68 -12.20
CA SER A 675 43.36 -2.75 -12.04
C SER A 675 43.41 -2.07 -10.70
N GLU A 676 43.33 -0.72 -10.66
CA GLU A 676 43.19 0.09 -9.45
C GLU A 676 41.75 0.04 -8.94
N TRP A 677 41.60 -0.26 -7.65
CA TRP A 677 40.27 -0.41 -7.04
C TRP A 677 39.85 0.77 -6.16
N LEU A 678 40.79 1.52 -5.61
CA LEU A 678 40.49 2.59 -4.67
C LEU A 678 40.53 3.95 -5.32
N TRP A 679 39.47 4.74 -5.16
CA TRP A 679 39.49 6.17 -5.47
C TRP A 679 40.18 6.96 -4.38
N ARG A 680 39.98 6.59 -3.13
CA ARG A 680 40.63 7.12 -1.92
C ARG A 680 40.75 6.03 -0.88
N ALA A 681 41.55 6.29 0.14
CA ALA A 681 41.76 5.37 1.28
C ALA A 681 40.42 5.01 1.94
N PRO A 682 40.14 3.72 2.20
CA PRO A 682 39.02 3.28 2.99
C PRO A 682 39.03 3.92 4.40
N ARG A 683 37.82 4.18 4.92
CA ARG A 683 37.64 4.83 6.23
C ARG A 683 36.57 4.11 7.06
N PRO A 684 36.60 4.28 8.39
CA PRO A 684 35.45 3.88 9.22
C PRO A 684 34.14 4.50 8.70
N ALA A 685 33.10 3.72 8.71
CA ALA A 685 31.71 4.15 8.37
C ALA A 685 30.92 4.26 9.68
N PHE A 686 30.21 5.38 9.88
CA PHE A 686 29.37 5.67 11.03
C PHE A 686 27.97 6.11 10.65
N TRP A 687 27.71 6.37 9.34
CA TRP A 687 26.46 6.89 8.85
C TRP A 687 25.93 6.06 7.70
N ARG A 688 24.62 5.76 7.73
CA ARG A 688 23.77 5.42 6.59
C ARG A 688 22.74 6.52 6.40
N ALA A 689 22.19 6.68 5.21
CA ALA A 689 21.11 7.64 4.98
C ALA A 689 19.90 7.30 5.85
N ALA A 690 19.22 8.31 6.36
CA ALA A 690 18.05 8.11 7.21
C ALA A 690 16.88 7.57 6.39
N THR A 691 16.18 6.57 6.92
CA THR A 691 14.87 6.14 6.39
C THR A 691 13.77 7.10 6.84
N ASP A 692 12.59 7.01 6.24
CA ASP A 692 11.44 7.82 6.69
C ASP A 692 11.06 7.49 8.15
N ASN A 693 11.17 6.23 8.57
CA ASN A 693 10.98 5.83 9.98
C ASN A 693 12.02 6.47 10.90
N ASP A 694 13.30 6.53 10.51
CA ASP A 694 14.33 7.24 11.29
C ASP A 694 13.99 8.73 11.43
N ARG A 695 13.53 9.38 10.34
CA ARG A 695 13.13 10.79 10.36
C ARG A 695 11.93 10.99 11.27
N GLY A 696 10.92 10.13 11.19
CA GLY A 696 9.70 10.18 11.99
C GLY A 696 9.94 10.03 13.50
N CYS A 697 10.87 9.19 13.93
CA CYS A 697 11.22 9.04 15.35
C CYS A 697 12.31 10.05 15.83
N GLY A 698 12.77 10.94 14.96
CA GLY A 698 13.79 11.95 15.28
C GLY A 698 15.18 11.34 15.49
N PHE A 699 15.47 10.18 14.92
CA PHE A 699 16.77 9.54 15.06
C PHE A 699 17.92 10.33 14.43
N PRO A 700 17.79 10.98 13.24
CA PRO A 700 18.86 11.81 12.68
C PRO A 700 19.31 12.92 13.61
N GLN A 701 18.41 13.54 14.35
CA GLN A 701 18.73 14.59 15.33
C GLN A 701 19.49 14.01 16.52
N LYS A 702 19.11 12.85 17.02
CA LYS A 702 19.78 12.14 18.11
C LYS A 702 21.17 11.65 17.70
N ALA A 703 21.32 11.22 16.46
CA ALA A 703 22.53 10.63 15.88
C ALA A 703 23.40 11.61 15.08
N ALA A 704 23.08 12.91 15.03
CA ALA A 704 23.71 13.93 14.18
C ALA A 704 25.24 13.99 14.33
N ALA A 705 25.78 13.66 15.50
CA ALA A 705 27.21 13.58 15.74
C ALA A 705 27.90 12.57 14.82
N TRP A 706 27.24 11.49 14.43
CA TRP A 706 27.77 10.44 13.56
C TRP A 706 27.79 10.85 12.09
N LEU A 707 26.81 11.63 11.62
CA LEU A 707 26.86 12.20 10.27
C LEU A 707 28.13 13.05 10.07
N ALA A 708 28.41 13.91 11.03
CA ALA A 708 29.63 14.74 10.98
C ALA A 708 30.91 13.91 11.20
N ALA A 709 30.86 12.87 12.05
CA ALA A 709 31.97 11.93 12.25
C ALA A 709 32.34 11.24 10.93
N ASP A 710 31.35 10.79 10.17
CA ASP A 710 31.54 10.09 8.92
C ASP A 710 32.25 10.93 7.83
N VAL A 711 32.24 12.25 7.99
CA VAL A 711 32.90 13.22 7.09
C VAL A 711 34.26 13.69 7.67
N TYR A 712 34.37 13.95 8.99
CA TYR A 712 35.44 14.65 9.60
C TYR A 712 36.28 13.81 10.60
N LEU A 713 36.66 12.58 10.20
CA LEU A 713 37.55 11.74 10.99
C LEU A 713 38.99 12.34 11.07
N GLN A 714 39.56 12.30 12.25
CA GLN A 714 40.94 12.74 12.49
C GLN A 714 41.90 11.56 12.44
N ASN A 715 42.94 11.63 11.63
CA ASN A 715 44.03 10.66 11.69
C ASN A 715 44.87 10.92 12.95
N LEU A 716 44.87 9.97 13.88
CA LEU A 716 45.63 10.04 15.16
C LEU A 716 46.94 9.28 15.09
N GLY A 717 47.11 8.40 14.10
CA GLY A 717 48.35 7.64 14.01
C GLY A 717 48.37 6.57 12.94
N PHE A 718 49.58 6.26 12.53
CA PHE A 718 49.93 5.18 11.62
C PHE A 718 51.00 4.33 12.30
N SER A 719 50.89 3.05 12.36
CA SER A 719 51.80 2.10 12.99
C SER A 719 52.01 0.85 12.15
N VAL A 720 53.25 0.52 11.87
CA VAL A 720 53.64 -0.76 11.29
C VAL A 720 53.86 -1.76 12.40
N LEU A 721 52.94 -2.70 12.56
CA LEU A 721 52.95 -3.68 13.67
C LEU A 721 53.80 -4.92 13.34
N ARG A 722 53.86 -5.30 12.05
CA ARG A 722 54.70 -6.39 11.55
C ARG A 722 55.18 -6.06 10.13
N LYS A 723 56.42 -6.38 9.85
CA LYS A 723 57.03 -6.18 8.54
C LYS A 723 57.99 -7.35 8.27
N SER A 724 57.50 -8.39 7.55
CA SER A 724 58.33 -9.55 7.20
C SER A 724 57.78 -10.17 5.88
N ALA A 725 58.55 -11.13 5.32
CA ALA A 725 58.09 -11.92 4.19
C ALA A 725 56.89 -12.79 4.51
N ASP A 726 56.62 -13.08 5.80
CA ASP A 726 55.48 -13.89 6.26
C ASP A 726 54.24 -13.02 6.53
N GLY A 727 54.27 -11.74 6.20
CA GLY A 727 53.12 -10.83 6.31
C GLY A 727 53.49 -9.43 6.78
N VAL A 728 52.68 -8.47 6.34
CA VAL A 728 52.80 -7.07 6.69
C VAL A 728 51.53 -6.61 7.38
N GLN A 729 51.64 -6.01 8.56
CA GLN A 729 50.51 -5.52 9.33
C GLN A 729 50.65 -4.04 9.64
N VAL A 730 49.64 -3.27 9.29
CA VAL A 730 49.60 -1.81 9.47
C VAL A 730 48.32 -1.45 10.18
N ARG A 731 48.38 -0.54 11.14
CA ARG A 731 47.21 0.00 11.85
C ARG A 731 47.12 1.50 11.70
N TYR A 732 45.91 1.96 11.44
CA TYR A 732 45.51 3.37 11.50
C TYR A 732 44.57 3.57 12.68
N THR A 733 44.73 4.65 13.41
CA THR A 733 43.87 5.05 14.52
C THR A 733 43.21 6.37 14.17
N TYR A 734 41.88 6.41 14.31
CA TYR A 734 41.03 7.57 13.98
C TYR A 734 40.42 8.12 15.27
N GLY A 735 40.44 9.44 15.41
CA GLY A 735 39.63 10.17 16.37
C GLY A 735 38.31 10.60 15.76
N VAL A 736 37.29 10.62 16.60
CA VAL A 736 35.93 11.08 16.22
C VAL A 736 35.67 12.43 16.91
N PRO A 737 35.99 13.56 16.28
CA PRO A 737 35.96 14.89 16.94
C PRO A 737 34.58 15.28 17.46
N THR A 738 33.52 14.80 16.82
CA THR A 738 32.13 15.07 17.17
C THR A 738 31.61 14.23 18.35
N VAL A 739 32.33 13.17 18.72
CA VAL A 739 32.06 12.33 19.91
C VAL A 739 33.35 12.27 20.75
N PRO A 740 33.51 13.17 21.72
CA PRO A 740 34.76 13.29 22.49
C PRO A 740 35.18 11.98 23.15
N GLY A 741 36.43 11.59 22.92
CA GLY A 741 36.99 10.32 23.44
C GLY A 741 36.78 9.11 22.56
N ALA A 742 35.87 9.17 21.58
CA ALA A 742 35.62 8.08 20.65
C ALA A 742 36.81 7.85 19.71
N LYS A 743 37.13 6.57 19.48
CA LYS A 743 38.20 6.14 18.58
C LYS A 743 37.75 4.95 17.74
N ALA A 744 38.27 4.90 16.52
CA ALA A 744 38.18 3.70 15.69
C ALA A 744 39.56 3.29 15.18
N GLU A 745 39.79 2.03 14.97
CA GLU A 745 41.01 1.48 14.42
C GLU A 745 40.73 0.65 13.17
N LEU A 746 41.53 0.83 12.13
CA LEU A 746 41.60 -0.05 10.98
C LEU A 746 42.96 -0.74 10.93
N THR A 747 42.96 -2.05 11.05
CA THR A 747 44.17 -2.87 10.94
C THR A 747 44.14 -3.65 9.64
N TYR A 748 45.17 -3.48 8.83
CA TYR A 748 45.35 -4.15 7.55
C TYR A 748 46.47 -5.17 7.67
N THR A 749 46.22 -6.43 7.28
CA THR A 749 47.24 -7.46 7.25
C THR A 749 47.34 -8.05 5.84
N VAL A 750 48.45 -7.74 5.15
CA VAL A 750 48.73 -8.41 3.86
C VAL A 750 49.34 -9.77 4.18
N GLU A 751 48.66 -10.79 3.76
CA GLU A 751 49.03 -12.18 4.00
C GLU A 751 49.72 -12.76 2.76
N PRO A 752 50.77 -13.62 2.93
CA PRO A 752 51.50 -14.22 1.81
C PRO A 752 50.59 -15.13 0.93
N GLN A 753 49.40 -15.51 1.40
CA GLN A 753 48.40 -16.26 0.67
C GLN A 753 47.63 -15.44 -0.39
N GLY A 754 48.02 -14.16 -0.59
CA GLY A 754 47.33 -13.27 -1.54
C GLY A 754 45.97 -12.78 -1.01
N THR A 755 45.92 -12.43 0.29
CA THR A 755 44.75 -11.83 0.91
C THR A 755 45.15 -10.59 1.72
N LEU A 756 44.25 -9.61 1.77
CA LEU A 756 44.33 -8.46 2.64
C LEU A 756 43.24 -8.57 3.71
N LEU A 757 43.61 -9.02 4.92
CA LEU A 757 42.70 -9.00 6.06
C LEU A 757 42.53 -7.57 6.53
N VAL A 758 41.29 -7.12 6.64
CA VAL A 758 40.86 -5.82 7.16
C VAL A 758 40.08 -6.04 8.45
N GLU A 759 40.51 -5.41 9.53
CA GLU A 759 39.83 -5.44 10.83
C GLU A 759 39.51 -4.02 11.24
N ALA A 760 38.25 -3.72 11.44
CA ALA A 760 37.77 -2.43 11.96
C ALA A 760 37.19 -2.62 13.35
N VAL A 761 37.62 -1.74 14.29
CA VAL A 761 37.11 -1.73 15.66
C VAL A 761 36.73 -0.32 16.06
N TYR A 762 35.52 -0.15 16.55
CA TYR A 762 35.09 1.04 17.26
C TYR A 762 35.10 0.75 18.76
N HIS A 763 35.77 1.58 19.51
CA HIS A 763 35.80 1.48 20.97
C HIS A 763 34.71 2.40 21.53
N GLY A 764 33.64 1.85 22.05
CA GLY A 764 32.54 2.59 22.64
C GLY A 764 32.94 3.63 23.67
N VAL A 765 32.14 4.65 23.88
CA VAL A 765 32.36 5.70 24.87
C VAL A 765 31.09 5.92 25.68
N PRO A 766 31.15 5.96 27.02
CA PRO A 766 29.96 6.26 27.83
C PRO A 766 29.29 7.58 27.44
N GLY A 767 27.97 7.55 27.27
CA GLY A 767 27.13 8.68 26.86
C GLY A 767 27.15 8.97 25.35
N ALA A 768 27.82 8.15 24.54
CA ALA A 768 27.71 8.29 23.08
C ALA A 768 26.30 7.94 22.57
N PRO A 769 25.74 8.69 21.62
CA PRO A 769 24.45 8.37 21.05
C PRO A 769 24.50 7.03 20.29
N GLU A 770 23.31 6.43 20.06
CA GLU A 770 23.20 5.24 19.21
C GLU A 770 23.75 5.48 17.81
N LEU A 771 24.34 4.44 17.23
CA LEU A 771 24.96 4.46 15.90
C LEU A 771 23.95 4.08 14.83
N PRO A 772 23.93 4.75 13.66
CA PRO A 772 23.27 4.23 12.47
C PRO A 772 23.90 2.93 11.97
N CYS A 773 25.22 2.89 11.94
CA CYS A 773 26.01 1.71 11.55
C CYS A 773 27.46 1.82 12.02
N PHE A 774 28.19 0.69 11.94
CA PHE A 774 29.67 0.70 12.07
C PHE A 774 30.30 -0.31 11.11
N GLY A 775 31.35 0.12 10.39
CA GLY A 775 32.13 -0.71 9.50
C GLY A 775 33.20 0.04 8.73
N VAL A 776 33.42 -0.34 7.48
CA VAL A 776 34.40 0.24 6.55
C VAL A 776 33.71 0.65 5.27
N LYS A 777 34.02 1.85 4.78
CA LYS A 777 33.55 2.33 3.48
C LYS A 777 34.70 2.75 2.57
N PHE A 778 34.48 2.57 1.27
CA PHE A 778 35.37 3.10 0.22
C PHE A 778 34.60 3.34 -1.08
N GLN A 779 35.18 4.13 -1.98
CA GLN A 779 34.67 4.29 -3.33
C GLN A 779 35.61 3.60 -4.31
N THR A 780 35.04 2.89 -5.30
CA THR A 780 35.80 2.26 -6.36
C THR A 780 36.37 3.30 -7.33
N PHE A 781 37.50 3.00 -7.96
CA PHE A 781 38.11 3.90 -8.95
C PHE A 781 37.25 4.05 -10.22
N ALA A 782 36.59 2.98 -10.63
CA ALA A 782 35.63 2.94 -11.72
C ALA A 782 34.31 2.32 -11.24
N PRO A 783 33.17 2.58 -11.90
CA PRO A 783 31.89 2.05 -11.46
C PRO A 783 31.84 0.52 -11.54
N VAL A 784 31.16 -0.08 -10.57
CA VAL A 784 30.81 -1.51 -10.58
C VAL A 784 29.63 -1.74 -11.50
N ALA A 785 29.78 -2.65 -12.43
CA ALA A 785 28.74 -3.01 -13.37
C ALA A 785 27.79 -4.10 -12.83
N ARG A 786 28.32 -4.97 -11.95
CA ARG A 786 27.58 -6.08 -11.34
C ARG A 786 28.19 -6.46 -9.99
N THR A 787 27.33 -6.72 -9.02
CA THR A 787 27.68 -7.29 -7.72
C THR A 787 27.14 -8.71 -7.63
N LEU A 788 28.01 -9.67 -7.26
CA LEU A 788 27.58 -11.04 -6.97
C LEU A 788 27.82 -11.33 -5.49
N TRP A 789 26.91 -12.04 -4.81
CA TRP A 789 27.17 -12.39 -3.40
C TRP A 789 26.64 -13.77 -3.02
N THR A 790 27.21 -14.32 -1.96
CA THR A 790 26.74 -15.52 -1.28
C THR A 790 26.16 -15.09 0.08
N GLY A 791 24.86 -15.14 0.20
CA GLY A 791 24.11 -14.64 1.34
C GLY A 791 22.61 -14.81 1.14
N LEU A 792 21.80 -13.97 1.80
CA LEU A 792 20.35 -13.88 1.59
C LEU A 792 20.04 -13.13 0.30
N SER A 793 18.94 -13.48 -0.35
CA SER A 793 18.45 -12.79 -1.55
C SER A 793 17.88 -11.43 -1.24
N GLY A 794 17.94 -10.51 -2.23
CA GLY A 794 17.36 -9.19 -2.18
C GLY A 794 18.00 -8.29 -1.10
N GLU A 795 17.40 -7.15 -0.89
CA GLU A 795 17.77 -6.24 0.18
C GLU A 795 17.30 -6.77 1.53
N THR A 796 18.17 -6.70 2.54
CA THR A 796 17.89 -7.21 3.88
C THR A 796 18.48 -6.31 4.96
N TYR A 797 17.74 -6.13 6.06
CA TYR A 797 18.17 -5.40 7.26
C TYR A 797 18.09 -6.29 8.50
N PRO A 798 18.74 -5.95 9.62
CA PRO A 798 18.74 -6.79 10.82
C PRO A 798 17.36 -7.17 11.34
N ASP A 799 16.38 -6.27 11.21
CA ASP A 799 14.97 -6.44 11.61
C ASP A 799 14.05 -6.89 10.46
N ARG A 800 14.63 -7.08 9.24
CA ARG A 800 13.90 -7.45 8.02
C ARG A 800 14.79 -8.30 7.11
N CYS A 801 14.86 -9.60 7.38
CA CYS A 801 15.73 -10.50 6.60
C CYS A 801 15.23 -11.96 6.53
N LYS A 802 14.11 -12.27 7.16
CA LYS A 802 13.61 -13.64 7.25
C LYS A 802 13.11 -14.20 5.94
N GLY A 803 12.56 -13.34 5.08
CA GLY A 803 12.08 -13.71 3.76
C GLY A 803 13.18 -14.04 2.76
N GLY A 804 14.41 -13.61 3.02
CA GLY A 804 15.56 -13.88 2.15
C GLY A 804 15.89 -15.35 1.98
N VAL A 805 16.22 -15.75 0.76
CA VAL A 805 16.66 -17.12 0.43
C VAL A 805 18.18 -17.17 0.36
N PHE A 806 18.81 -18.04 1.12
CA PHE A 806 20.26 -18.15 1.13
C PHE A 806 20.76 -18.85 -0.13
N GLY A 807 21.69 -18.20 -0.85
CA GLY A 807 22.25 -18.68 -2.11
C GLY A 807 23.33 -17.79 -2.69
N CYS A 808 23.57 -17.95 -4.01
CA CYS A 808 24.38 -17.03 -4.80
C CYS A 808 23.43 -16.13 -5.61
N HIS A 809 23.64 -14.83 -5.48
CA HIS A 809 22.78 -13.81 -6.07
C HIS A 809 23.62 -12.79 -6.85
N GLU A 810 22.97 -12.01 -7.70
CA GLU A 810 23.59 -10.93 -8.44
C GLU A 810 22.66 -9.75 -8.62
N GLU A 811 23.23 -8.55 -8.70
CA GLU A 811 22.48 -7.33 -9.02
C GLU A 811 23.37 -6.27 -9.69
N VAL A 812 22.75 -5.30 -10.33
CA VAL A 812 23.39 -4.06 -10.79
C VAL A 812 23.22 -3.03 -9.70
N PRO A 813 24.32 -2.39 -9.21
CA PRO A 813 24.21 -1.33 -8.21
C PRO A 813 23.23 -0.23 -8.61
N HIS A 814 22.23 0.03 -7.81
CA HIS A 814 21.19 1.03 -8.06
C HIS A 814 20.72 1.66 -6.73
N ILE A 815 19.95 2.72 -6.83
CA ILE A 815 19.20 3.28 -5.70
C ILE A 815 17.75 2.84 -5.88
N GLU A 816 17.17 2.30 -4.82
CA GLU A 816 15.76 1.92 -4.80
C GLU A 816 14.86 3.16 -5.07
N PRO A 817 13.79 3.02 -5.87
CA PRO A 817 13.01 4.15 -6.35
C PRO A 817 11.97 4.66 -5.31
N ALA A 818 12.36 4.73 -4.03
CA ALA A 818 11.56 5.39 -3.02
C ALA A 818 11.32 6.87 -3.39
N LEU A 819 10.16 7.41 -3.03
CA LEU A 819 9.78 8.79 -3.37
C LEU A 819 10.81 9.80 -2.86
N VAL A 820 11.27 9.64 -1.62
CA VAL A 820 12.43 10.36 -1.09
C VAL A 820 13.59 9.37 -0.97
N PRO A 821 14.74 9.64 -1.60
CA PRO A 821 15.93 8.80 -1.48
C PRO A 821 16.33 8.58 -0.02
N GLN A 822 16.63 7.34 0.31
CA GLN A 822 16.98 6.92 1.68
C GLN A 822 17.88 5.69 1.63
N ASP A 823 18.30 5.20 2.80
CA ASP A 823 19.16 4.01 2.86
C ASP A 823 18.51 2.82 2.16
N CYS A 824 19.32 2.12 1.37
CA CYS A 824 18.88 0.98 0.56
C CYS A 824 20.05 0.07 0.20
N GLY A 825 19.76 -1.09 -0.38
CA GLY A 825 20.74 -2.00 -0.95
C GLY A 825 21.65 -2.69 0.09
N LEU A 826 21.21 -2.83 1.34
CA LEU A 826 21.96 -3.57 2.35
C LEU A 826 21.69 -5.08 2.25
N HIS A 827 22.74 -5.91 2.39
CA HIS A 827 22.69 -7.36 2.38
C HIS A 827 23.32 -7.92 3.65
N VAL A 828 22.49 -8.25 4.64
CA VAL A 828 22.97 -8.81 5.91
C VAL A 828 23.32 -10.31 5.79
N GLY A 829 24.19 -10.80 6.65
CA GLY A 829 24.56 -12.21 6.72
C GLY A 829 25.35 -12.71 5.51
N THR A 830 26.02 -11.81 4.80
CA THR A 830 26.84 -12.11 3.62
C THR A 830 28.12 -12.82 4.00
N ARG A 831 28.49 -13.88 3.26
CA ARG A 831 29.71 -14.65 3.40
C ARG A 831 30.82 -14.14 2.48
N GLN A 832 30.43 -13.78 1.27
CA GLN A 832 31.32 -13.31 0.23
C GLN A 832 30.53 -12.43 -0.75
N PHE A 833 31.18 -11.41 -1.28
CA PHE A 833 30.69 -10.71 -2.47
C PHE A 833 31.82 -10.37 -3.43
N THR A 834 31.49 -10.22 -4.72
CA THR A 834 32.43 -9.87 -5.78
C THR A 834 31.89 -8.67 -6.54
N LEU A 835 32.74 -7.66 -6.68
CA LEU A 835 32.50 -6.47 -7.50
C LEU A 835 33.07 -6.69 -8.89
N GLU A 836 32.28 -6.56 -9.95
CA GLU A 836 32.75 -6.68 -11.33
C GLU A 836 32.69 -5.34 -12.05
N GLN A 837 33.78 -4.98 -12.70
CA GLN A 837 33.83 -3.84 -13.64
C GLN A 837 33.84 -4.38 -15.04
N HIS A 838 33.05 -3.77 -15.94
CA HIS A 838 32.94 -4.19 -17.33
C HIS A 838 33.66 -3.22 -18.26
N ASN A 839 34.17 -3.75 -19.35
CA ASN A 839 34.67 -2.94 -20.48
C ASN A 839 33.51 -2.42 -21.36
N ALA A 840 33.83 -1.62 -22.34
CA ALA A 840 32.84 -1.05 -23.27
C ALA A 840 32.05 -2.11 -24.07
N CYS A 841 32.50 -3.36 -24.08
CA CYS A 841 31.79 -4.47 -24.73
C CYS A 841 30.93 -5.30 -23.74
N GLY A 842 30.77 -4.85 -22.47
CA GLY A 842 30.02 -5.55 -21.44
C GLY A 842 30.71 -6.81 -20.88
N GLN A 843 32.01 -7.00 -21.14
CA GLN A 843 32.76 -8.13 -20.60
C GLN A 843 33.43 -7.74 -19.27
N THR A 844 33.53 -8.66 -18.34
CA THR A 844 34.23 -8.45 -17.07
C THR A 844 35.70 -8.10 -17.36
N ALA A 845 36.10 -6.88 -17.02
CA ALA A 845 37.45 -6.36 -17.18
C ALA A 845 38.26 -6.54 -15.91
N ALA A 846 37.64 -6.38 -14.74
CA ALA A 846 38.25 -6.57 -13.44
C ALA A 846 37.19 -7.11 -12.45
N ALA A 847 37.66 -7.88 -11.47
CA ALA A 847 36.83 -8.39 -10.37
C ALA A 847 37.61 -8.27 -9.06
N LEU A 848 36.89 -7.89 -7.98
CA LEU A 848 37.40 -7.83 -6.62
C LEU A 848 36.50 -8.63 -5.70
N THR A 849 37.01 -9.66 -5.06
CA THR A 849 36.26 -10.51 -4.15
C THR A 849 36.57 -10.17 -2.70
N ILE A 850 35.55 -10.01 -1.89
CA ILE A 850 35.59 -9.78 -0.46
C ILE A 850 34.89 -10.95 0.24
N GLU A 851 35.55 -11.57 1.22
CA GLU A 851 35.01 -12.71 1.96
C GLU A 851 35.04 -12.52 3.45
N GLN A 852 34.19 -13.21 4.19
CA GLN A 852 34.20 -13.21 5.65
C GLN A 852 35.55 -13.70 6.21
N ALA A 853 36.00 -13.10 7.31
CA ALA A 853 37.17 -13.57 8.00
C ALA A 853 36.82 -14.59 9.10
N ASP A 854 35.99 -14.21 10.04
CA ASP A 854 35.58 -14.99 11.22
C ASP A 854 34.03 -15.07 11.36
N ALA A 855 33.29 -14.08 10.86
CA ALA A 855 31.84 -14.01 10.91
C ALA A 855 31.28 -13.38 9.63
N PRO A 856 30.01 -13.65 9.28
CA PRO A 856 29.32 -12.93 8.24
C PRO A 856 29.27 -11.44 8.52
N PHE A 857 29.18 -10.64 7.47
CA PHE A 857 29.07 -9.18 7.55
C PHE A 857 27.83 -8.72 6.77
N ALA A 858 27.49 -7.44 6.87
CA ALA A 858 26.57 -6.80 5.95
C ALA A 858 27.35 -5.94 4.95
N PHE A 859 26.83 -5.80 3.71
CA PHE A 859 27.43 -4.90 2.73
C PHE A 859 26.37 -4.18 1.91
N SER A 860 26.74 -3.04 1.35
CA SER A 860 26.03 -2.37 0.26
C SER A 860 27.01 -1.89 -0.80
N ALA A 861 26.55 -1.82 -2.05
CA ALA A 861 27.33 -1.30 -3.18
C ALA A 861 26.42 -0.40 -4.03
N LEU A 862 26.49 0.91 -3.81
CA LEU A 862 25.56 1.88 -4.35
C LEU A 862 26.24 2.88 -5.29
N PRO A 863 25.56 3.43 -6.29
CA PRO A 863 26.15 4.49 -7.15
C PRO A 863 26.44 5.77 -6.38
N ASN A 864 25.72 6.05 -5.30
CA ASN A 864 25.83 7.27 -4.51
C ASN A 864 26.33 6.99 -3.08
N THR A 865 26.89 8.00 -2.45
CA THR A 865 27.28 7.96 -1.03
C THR A 865 26.04 8.19 -0.13
N ALA A 866 26.11 7.73 1.13
CA ALA A 866 25.06 7.99 2.10
C ALA A 866 24.75 9.49 2.27
N GLN A 867 25.75 10.36 2.16
CA GLN A 867 25.56 11.82 2.25
C GLN A 867 24.83 12.41 1.02
N GLU A 868 25.10 11.88 -0.17
CA GLU A 868 24.36 12.29 -1.39
C GLU A 868 22.91 11.85 -1.33
N ILE A 869 22.66 10.64 -0.84
CA ILE A 869 21.31 10.10 -0.65
C ILE A 869 20.58 10.91 0.42
N GLU A 870 21.19 11.19 1.56
CA GLU A 870 20.62 11.98 2.67
C GLU A 870 20.17 13.39 2.24
N ALA A 871 20.87 14.00 1.28
CA ALA A 871 20.62 15.37 0.83
C ALA A 871 19.51 15.49 -0.23
N ALA A 872 19.17 14.41 -0.92
CA ALA A 872 18.21 14.42 -2.00
C ALA A 872 16.76 14.32 -1.50
N GLN A 873 15.86 15.06 -2.14
CA GLN A 873 14.41 14.96 -1.93
C GLN A 873 13.73 14.12 -3.01
N HIS A 874 14.36 14.00 -4.18
CA HIS A 874 13.89 13.18 -5.31
C HIS A 874 15.06 12.40 -5.89
N ILE A 875 14.77 11.23 -6.42
CA ILE A 875 15.80 10.37 -7.05
C ILE A 875 16.52 11.08 -8.21
N THR A 876 15.83 12.01 -8.87
CA THR A 876 16.38 12.80 -9.96
C THR A 876 17.33 13.91 -9.53
N GLU A 877 17.45 14.19 -8.24
CA GLU A 877 18.41 15.14 -7.64
C GLU A 877 19.75 14.48 -7.31
N LEU A 878 19.80 13.15 -7.32
CA LEU A 878 21.03 12.43 -7.06
C LEU A 878 22.07 12.72 -8.16
N PRO A 879 23.33 13.06 -7.78
CA PRO A 879 24.35 13.31 -8.77
C PRO A 879 24.71 12.04 -9.54
N ALA A 880 24.92 12.18 -10.84
CA ALA A 880 25.51 11.11 -11.62
C ALA A 880 26.95 10.88 -11.20
N THR A 881 27.30 9.65 -10.84
CA THR A 881 28.65 9.30 -10.36
C THR A 881 29.35 8.35 -11.34
N GLY A 882 30.66 8.44 -11.40
CA GLY A 882 31.53 7.50 -12.13
C GLY A 882 32.16 6.45 -11.24
N ARG A 883 31.61 6.21 -10.04
CA ARG A 883 32.14 5.33 -9.00
C ARG A 883 31.03 4.57 -8.31
N THR A 884 31.41 3.54 -7.58
CA THR A 884 30.47 2.84 -6.68
C THR A 884 30.95 3.03 -5.25
N SER A 885 30.06 3.43 -4.37
CA SER A 885 30.26 3.51 -2.93
C SER A 885 30.00 2.14 -2.31
N VAL A 886 31.00 1.56 -1.69
CA VAL A 886 30.94 0.23 -1.06
C VAL A 886 31.07 0.42 0.45
N THR A 887 30.15 -0.18 1.18
CA THR A 887 30.14 -0.19 2.65
C THR A 887 30.09 -1.63 3.16
N ILE A 888 30.95 -1.99 4.12
CA ILE A 888 31.01 -3.32 4.75
C ILE A 888 30.83 -3.12 6.25
N LEU A 889 29.75 -3.67 6.80
CA LEU A 889 29.31 -3.38 8.16
C LEU A 889 29.39 -4.62 9.07
N GLY A 890 29.88 -4.37 10.31
CA GLY A 890 29.76 -5.34 11.41
C GLY A 890 28.54 -5.07 12.30
N ALA A 891 28.04 -3.83 12.27
CA ALA A 891 26.81 -3.44 12.95
C ALA A 891 25.99 -2.50 12.05
N ALA A 892 24.72 -2.77 11.95
CA ALA A 892 23.75 -1.93 11.25
C ALA A 892 22.47 -1.83 12.09
N ARG A 893 21.90 -0.64 12.18
CA ARG A 893 20.60 -0.42 12.78
C ARG A 893 19.51 -0.95 11.85
N GLY A 894 18.44 -1.48 12.41
CA GLY A 894 17.23 -1.84 11.67
C GLY A 894 16.56 -0.65 10.97
N VAL A 895 15.59 -0.89 10.11
CA VAL A 895 14.83 0.16 9.41
C VAL A 895 13.57 0.58 10.17
N GLY A 896 13.07 -0.24 11.11
CA GLY A 896 11.79 0.00 11.79
C GLY A 896 10.59 -0.34 10.91
N GLY A 897 9.40 -0.06 11.41
CA GLY A 897 8.19 -0.40 10.67
C GLY A 897 6.90 -0.35 11.47
N ILE A 898 6.89 0.04 12.73
CA ILE A 898 5.66 0.14 13.53
C ILE A 898 4.84 1.32 13.04
N ASP A 899 5.44 2.52 13.04
CA ASP A 899 4.88 3.74 12.48
C ASP A 899 6.00 4.62 11.92
N SER A 900 5.65 5.72 11.23
CA SER A 900 6.62 6.67 10.64
C SER A 900 6.55 8.07 11.30
N TRP A 901 6.01 8.18 12.52
CA TRP A 901 5.83 9.48 13.21
C TRP A 901 6.20 9.49 14.69
N GLY A 902 6.84 8.47 15.21
CA GLY A 902 7.31 8.50 16.61
C GLY A 902 7.93 7.25 17.16
N THR A 903 7.53 6.07 16.68
CA THR A 903 8.03 4.80 17.21
C THR A 903 9.42 4.50 16.65
N ASP A 904 10.34 4.24 17.56
CA ASP A 904 11.71 3.88 17.24
C ASP A 904 11.84 2.41 16.83
N VAL A 905 12.95 2.05 16.18
CA VAL A 905 13.34 0.66 15.91
C VAL A 905 13.33 -0.14 17.21
N GLU A 906 12.88 -1.38 17.17
CA GLU A 906 12.85 -2.25 18.35
C GLU A 906 14.26 -2.42 18.96
N GLU A 907 14.34 -2.46 20.29
CA GLU A 907 15.61 -2.44 21.04
C GLU A 907 16.67 -3.44 20.54
N PRO A 908 16.33 -4.71 20.18
CA PRO A 908 17.33 -5.69 19.72
C PRO A 908 18.03 -5.29 18.42
N TYR A 909 17.47 -4.38 17.66
CA TYR A 909 17.98 -3.95 16.35
C TYR A 909 18.60 -2.55 16.38
N ARG A 910 18.80 -1.97 17.57
CA ARG A 910 19.53 -0.71 17.77
C ARG A 910 21.01 -0.98 17.96
N VAL A 911 21.86 -0.03 17.61
CA VAL A 911 23.30 -0.13 17.74
C VAL A 911 23.79 0.84 18.80
N SER A 912 24.25 0.34 19.92
CA SER A 912 24.73 1.17 21.02
C SER A 912 26.03 1.94 20.67
N GLY A 913 26.06 3.25 20.93
CA GLY A 913 27.29 4.03 20.80
C GLY A 913 28.28 3.82 21.95
N GLU A 914 27.85 3.20 23.03
CA GLU A 914 28.69 2.91 24.21
C GLU A 914 29.41 1.56 24.10
N GLY A 915 28.95 0.67 23.25
CA GLY A 915 29.51 -0.67 23.05
C GLY A 915 30.69 -0.68 22.07
N GLU A 916 31.52 -1.72 22.19
CA GLU A 916 32.51 -2.01 21.16
C GLU A 916 31.86 -2.71 19.96
N HIS A 917 32.19 -2.24 18.75
CA HIS A 917 31.75 -2.87 17.50
C HIS A 917 32.94 -3.25 16.64
N ARG A 918 32.85 -4.42 15.97
CA ARG A 918 33.95 -4.97 15.16
C ARG A 918 33.40 -5.57 13.86
N VAL A 919 34.18 -5.42 12.80
CA VAL A 919 34.03 -6.22 11.58
C VAL A 919 35.40 -6.67 11.09
N ALA A 920 35.48 -7.89 10.57
CA ALA A 920 36.65 -8.43 9.92
C ALA A 920 36.29 -9.13 8.61
N PHE A 921 37.01 -8.80 7.54
CA PHE A 921 36.83 -9.41 6.22
C PHE A 921 38.16 -9.52 5.48
N ARG A 922 38.22 -10.37 4.45
CA ARG A 922 39.40 -10.48 3.58
C ARG A 922 39.07 -10.02 2.18
N ILE A 923 39.94 -9.21 1.63
CA ILE A 923 39.98 -8.92 0.19
C ILE A 923 40.89 -9.95 -0.45
N VAL A 924 40.39 -10.67 -1.47
CA VAL A 924 41.20 -11.64 -2.23
C VAL A 924 41.98 -10.87 -3.30
N LEU A 925 43.30 -10.99 -3.24
CA LEU A 925 44.24 -10.20 -4.03
C LEU A 925 44.72 -10.99 -5.27
#